data_584c0016f3441270728130ee48963e72
#
_entry.id   584c0016f3441270728130ee48963e72
#
_cell.length_a   1.000
_cell.length_b   1.000
_cell.length_c   1.000
_cell.angle_alpha   90.00
_cell.angle_beta   90.00
_cell.angle_gamma   90.00
#
_symmetry.space_group_name_H-M   'P 1'
#
loop_
_entity.id
_entity.type
_entity.pdbx_description
1 polymer ?
#
loop_
_entity_poly.entity_id
_entity_poly.type
_entity_poly.pdbx_seq_one_letter_code
_entity_poly.pdbx_strand_id
1 'polypeptide(L)'
;MFTNTKLSKAVRLAVAFGAASTAAFTGSVSAQEAEEAKDVERIEVTGSRIKRTDIESASPITVFNAEDLAKSGHVTIEKFVHSIPAMNGGMNGSNTNNGSGGAASANLRGLGAARTLVLINGRRYASGDLNSIPMAFIERVEVLRDGASTIYGSDAIAGVINFITKKNFEGVELTAQYDLAGEGDGETSRVGATIGTSSDKGNVVISLEYANRNTIWQKDRDFSKQPFAESGGALIPTGSGANAFGTWVSTVPGSQYATGGPYVVDPTTGAVRKYAPATDSYNYATASYLVTPQDVFSINSAASYEIADDVKAFLEGGYTNRQSDQLMAADATFWGATVTADHPNNPIGEDVVISRRLTETGGRSFNQDFSDFRMVTGFEGFLENGWSWDVSYNYARYTDASLDIGRANTKRYNLMLDPTACAEDAGCTAVGLWNPFQADSLTPQQVAFGSIPNSPVDTGVTKQFMANLTGDTGDFGLEAGSIGWATGVEKRWESYRSIPDGGALIGEIYGVVGEPTEGAYDLDEAYAEINVPILAGLSYAERLDFSAAVRSTNYNFLQSQITKKFGVEYSPVTSLLVRATYADGFRAPSITDLYSPQAESNTPYVDPCLEYATNGSASATLKANCAAEGLPGNFLLPNNQSATLEGGNPNVGPEESTSTTVGFVYTPEFVENLTVAIDYYKVEIDGAIGVPNISAVIQSCYDSPNFSSASCALIGGPGAVDRPGLQGSKFRDFQGYVVGVTGAPSNIATFETAGYDFDASWYKDLGTGRLNVRLDGTYLTEYSYQSQEGADVLDLAGKYGIDPNFGGRAVAFSKLRTNLTLGYGTDDWNVSWIGRFQSNVENMQAAPNKVSNETGAYVYHDVQGSYFYDNLTFTLGARNVFDKQPPYVSNNNDMNTLNSSYDTAGAYFYGRVSAKF
;
A
#
# COMPACT_ATOMS: atom_id res chain seq x y z
N MET A 1 26.31 4.91 11.33
CA MET A 1 26.50 5.65 12.62
C MET A 1 25.98 7.06 12.40
N PHE A 2 24.68 7.27 12.46
CA PHE A 2 24.06 8.59 12.27
C PHE A 2 24.05 9.30 13.62
N THR A 3 24.78 10.39 13.70
CA THR A 3 24.91 11.16 14.94
C THR A 3 23.64 11.99 15.18
N ASN A 4 23.15 11.95 16.44
CA ASN A 4 22.03 12.69 17.04
C ASN A 4 21.98 14.22 16.82
N THR A 5 22.59 14.75 15.76
CA THR A 5 22.74 16.20 15.52
C THR A 5 21.51 16.85 14.87
N LYS A 6 20.65 16.07 14.14
CA LYS A 6 19.45 16.61 13.47
C LYS A 6 18.30 16.87 14.44
N LEU A 7 18.03 15.95 15.37
CA LEU A 7 17.01 16.12 16.41
C LEU A 7 17.32 17.32 17.31
N SER A 8 18.59 17.48 17.72
CA SER A 8 19.07 18.62 18.50
C SER A 8 18.91 19.96 17.76
N LYS A 9 19.02 19.99 16.43
CA LYS A 9 18.79 21.19 15.62
C LYS A 9 17.31 21.51 15.45
N ALA A 10 16.47 20.51 15.21
CA ALA A 10 15.02 20.69 15.08
C ALA A 10 14.37 21.16 16.39
N VAL A 11 14.76 20.56 17.51
CA VAL A 11 14.32 20.99 18.85
C VAL A 11 14.80 22.40 19.19
N ARG A 12 16.04 22.78 18.85
CA ARG A 12 16.54 24.14 19.05
C ARG A 12 15.85 25.16 18.15
N LEU A 13 15.48 24.79 16.92
CA LEU A 13 14.70 25.66 16.03
C LEU A 13 13.29 25.86 16.56
N ALA A 14 12.60 24.79 16.98
CA ALA A 14 11.26 24.86 17.55
C ALA A 14 11.21 25.71 18.85
N VAL A 15 12.21 25.54 19.73
CA VAL A 15 12.33 26.36 20.95
C VAL A 15 12.69 27.81 20.63
N ALA A 16 13.52 28.08 19.60
CA ALA A 16 13.86 29.43 19.20
C ALA A 16 12.65 30.18 18.56
N PHE A 17 11.80 29.48 17.79
CA PHE A 17 10.58 30.05 17.24
C PHE A 17 9.50 30.26 18.31
N GLY A 18 9.35 29.33 19.27
CA GLY A 18 8.44 29.44 20.39
C GLY A 18 8.78 30.62 21.32
N ALA A 19 10.07 30.89 21.55
CA ALA A 19 10.54 32.00 22.37
C ALA A 19 10.43 33.39 21.66
N ALA A 20 10.48 33.42 20.32
CA ALA A 20 10.32 34.65 19.56
C ALA A 20 8.86 35.09 19.43
N SER A 21 7.90 34.14 19.44
CA SER A 21 6.46 34.45 19.36
C SER A 21 5.87 34.95 20.67
N THR A 22 6.37 34.49 21.82
CA THR A 22 5.91 34.97 23.14
C THR A 22 6.28 36.43 23.46
N ALA A 23 7.30 36.97 22.78
CA ALA A 23 7.71 38.37 22.96
C ALA A 23 6.89 39.39 22.13
N ALA A 24 6.08 38.93 21.18
CA ALA A 24 5.32 39.79 20.27
C ALA A 24 3.82 39.99 20.65
N PHE A 25 3.30 39.23 21.61
CA PHE A 25 1.85 39.23 21.93
C PHE A 25 1.49 39.60 23.37
N THR A 26 2.01 40.69 23.86
CA THR A 26 1.43 41.33 25.09
C THR A 26 0.56 42.52 24.71
N GLY A 27 -0.56 42.28 24.09
CA GLY A 27 -1.63 43.22 23.85
C GLY A 27 -2.92 42.66 24.42
N SER A 28 -3.45 43.29 25.50
CA SER A 28 -4.70 42.94 26.17
C SER A 28 -5.87 43.07 25.24
N VAL A 29 -6.61 41.98 25.01
CA VAL A 29 -7.92 41.97 24.34
C VAL A 29 -9.01 42.03 25.40
N SER A 30 -9.84 43.05 25.33
CA SER A 30 -11.10 43.12 26.09
C SER A 30 -12.18 42.36 25.34
N ALA A 31 -12.72 41.34 25.96
CA ALA A 31 -13.88 40.60 25.44
C ALA A 31 -15.12 41.47 25.51
N GLN A 32 -15.80 41.63 24.39
CA GLN A 32 -17.13 42.23 24.30
C GLN A 32 -18.06 41.11 23.81
N GLU A 33 -18.97 40.67 24.67
CA GLU A 33 -20.03 39.72 24.30
C GLU A 33 -20.98 40.38 23.29
N ALA A 34 -21.02 39.85 22.08
CA ALA A 34 -22.08 40.09 21.11
C ALA A 34 -22.89 38.80 20.98
N GLU A 35 -24.22 38.90 21.25
CA GLU A 35 -25.20 37.88 20.88
C GLU A 35 -25.27 37.81 19.35
N GLU A 36 -24.57 36.88 18.76
CA GLU A 36 -24.71 36.54 17.33
C GLU A 36 -25.78 35.47 17.15
N ALA A 37 -26.71 35.76 16.22
CA ALA A 37 -27.56 34.72 15.64
C ALA A 37 -26.64 33.62 15.08
N LYS A 38 -26.75 32.36 15.58
CA LYS A 38 -25.98 31.24 15.08
C LYS A 38 -26.39 30.99 13.62
N ASP A 39 -25.62 31.50 12.68
CA ASP A 39 -25.60 30.93 11.32
C ASP A 39 -25.20 29.48 11.43
N VAL A 40 -26.07 28.58 11.02
CA VAL A 40 -25.78 27.15 10.97
C VAL A 40 -24.73 26.95 9.86
N GLU A 41 -23.49 26.67 10.25
CA GLU A 41 -22.38 26.50 9.32
C GLU A 41 -22.67 25.28 8.40
N ARG A 42 -22.85 25.56 7.10
CA ARG A 42 -23.05 24.51 6.10
C ARG A 42 -21.69 23.90 5.75
N ILE A 43 -21.51 22.61 5.97
CA ILE A 43 -20.28 21.88 5.72
C ILE A 43 -20.35 21.11 4.41
N GLU A 44 -19.21 20.97 3.72
CA GLU A 44 -19.06 20.03 2.62
C GLU A 44 -18.67 18.68 3.23
N VAL A 45 -19.46 17.64 2.92
CA VAL A 45 -19.22 16.26 3.38
C VAL A 45 -18.71 15.43 2.20
N THR A 46 -17.70 14.59 2.39
CA THR A 46 -17.18 13.71 1.35
C THR A 46 -18.30 12.89 0.69
N GLY A 47 -18.33 12.86 -0.67
CA GLY A 47 -19.34 12.13 -1.44
C GLY A 47 -20.45 13.00 -2.04
N SER A 48 -20.47 14.31 -1.75
CA SER A 48 -21.35 15.30 -2.39
C SER A 48 -20.64 16.66 -2.43
N ARG A 49 -20.96 17.48 -3.45
CA ARG A 49 -20.55 18.89 -3.55
C ARG A 49 -21.62 19.85 -3.07
N ILE A 50 -22.82 19.33 -2.77
CA ILE A 50 -23.88 20.12 -2.17
C ILE A 50 -23.57 20.32 -0.69
N LYS A 51 -23.42 21.57 -0.25
CA LYS A 51 -23.19 21.91 1.16
C LYS A 51 -24.45 21.64 1.98
N ARG A 52 -24.33 20.82 3.01
CA ARG A 52 -25.44 20.41 3.91
C ARG A 52 -25.16 20.84 5.35
N THR A 53 -26.22 20.90 6.16
CA THR A 53 -26.13 21.09 7.61
C THR A 53 -26.00 19.77 8.37
N ASP A 54 -26.26 18.68 7.71
CA ASP A 54 -26.28 17.32 8.26
C ASP A 54 -25.13 16.48 7.66
N ILE A 55 -24.42 15.69 8.47
CA ILE A 55 -23.36 14.76 8.05
C ILE A 55 -23.96 13.49 7.41
N GLU A 56 -25.22 13.18 7.72
CA GLU A 56 -25.91 12.00 7.16
C GLU A 56 -26.31 12.22 5.70
N SER A 57 -25.89 11.30 4.84
CA SER A 57 -26.14 11.34 3.39
C SER A 57 -26.55 9.96 2.88
N ALA A 58 -27.03 9.90 1.63
CA ALA A 58 -27.34 8.64 0.96
C ALA A 58 -26.13 7.69 0.93
N SER A 59 -24.93 8.21 0.84
CA SER A 59 -23.68 7.41 0.82
C SER A 59 -23.15 7.18 2.24
N PRO A 60 -22.73 5.95 2.60
CA PRO A 60 -22.15 5.63 3.91
C PRO A 60 -20.78 6.27 4.10
N ILE A 61 -20.65 7.14 5.09
CA ILE A 61 -19.41 7.81 5.47
C ILE A 61 -19.10 7.48 6.92
N THR A 62 -17.86 7.08 7.19
CA THR A 62 -17.33 6.98 8.55
C THR A 62 -16.37 8.12 8.81
N VAL A 63 -16.59 8.85 9.89
CA VAL A 63 -15.74 9.98 10.30
C VAL A 63 -14.92 9.56 11.53
N PHE A 64 -13.62 9.78 11.45
CA PHE A 64 -12.67 9.62 12.55
C PHE A 64 -12.09 10.99 12.87
N ASN A 65 -12.38 11.51 14.05
CA ASN A 65 -11.88 12.81 14.49
C ASN A 65 -10.46 12.72 15.07
N ALA A 66 -9.85 13.85 15.41
CA ALA A 66 -8.50 13.91 15.98
C ALA A 66 -8.37 13.12 17.30
N GLU A 67 -9.46 12.99 18.08
CA GLU A 67 -9.47 12.18 19.30
C GLU A 67 -9.42 10.68 19.00
N ASP A 68 -10.12 10.22 17.95
CA ASP A 68 -10.07 8.83 17.48
C ASP A 68 -8.66 8.47 16.97
N LEU A 69 -8.03 9.38 16.22
CA LEU A 69 -6.64 9.23 15.79
C LEU A 69 -5.71 9.13 17.01
N ALA A 70 -5.90 10.00 17.98
CA ALA A 70 -5.11 9.98 19.22
C ALA A 70 -5.34 8.70 20.05
N LYS A 71 -6.58 8.20 20.14
CA LYS A 71 -6.94 6.96 20.85
C LYS A 71 -6.37 5.71 20.19
N SER A 72 -6.09 5.73 18.90
CA SER A 72 -5.46 4.60 18.19
C SER A 72 -4.03 4.34 18.66
N GLY A 73 -3.37 5.35 19.27
CA GLY A 73 -1.97 5.29 19.71
C GLY A 73 -0.96 5.19 18.56
N HIS A 74 -1.39 5.20 17.30
CA HIS A 74 -0.48 5.12 16.14
C HIS A 74 0.31 6.42 15.93
N VAL A 75 1.54 6.27 15.45
CA VAL A 75 2.46 7.39 15.16
C VAL A 75 2.29 7.89 13.73
N THR A 76 1.82 7.05 12.79
CA THR A 76 1.68 7.37 11.37
C THR A 76 0.25 7.17 10.88
N ILE A 77 -0.13 7.94 9.86
CA ILE A 77 -1.42 7.78 9.16
C ILE A 77 -1.54 6.39 8.52
N GLU A 78 -0.44 5.82 7.99
CA GLU A 78 -0.39 4.46 7.46
C GLU A 78 -1.01 3.44 8.44
N LYS A 79 -0.49 3.38 9.66
CA LYS A 79 -0.93 2.40 10.67
C LYS A 79 -2.38 2.63 11.09
N PHE A 80 -2.80 3.89 11.18
CA PHE A 80 -4.18 4.23 11.48
C PHE A 80 -5.13 3.74 10.37
N VAL A 81 -4.86 4.09 9.12
CA VAL A 81 -5.71 3.70 7.97
C VAL A 81 -5.80 2.18 7.85
N HIS A 82 -4.69 1.46 7.97
CA HIS A 82 -4.69 -0.02 7.90
C HIS A 82 -5.39 -0.70 9.10
N SER A 83 -5.62 0.02 10.21
CA SER A 83 -6.41 -0.49 11.34
C SER A 83 -7.94 -0.44 11.09
N ILE A 84 -8.41 0.29 10.08
CA ILE A 84 -9.83 0.39 9.73
C ILE A 84 -10.31 -0.94 9.15
N PRO A 85 -11.42 -1.54 9.64
CA PRO A 85 -11.88 -2.86 9.20
C PRO A 85 -12.13 -3.00 7.69
N ALA A 86 -12.62 -1.94 7.03
CA ALA A 86 -12.87 -1.93 5.59
C ALA A 86 -11.58 -1.89 4.73
N MET A 87 -10.42 -1.62 5.32
CA MET A 87 -9.14 -1.69 4.64
C MET A 87 -8.65 -3.14 4.61
N ASN A 88 -8.38 -3.69 3.45
CA ASN A 88 -7.91 -5.06 3.32
C ASN A 88 -6.75 -5.16 2.33
N GLY A 89 -5.59 -5.63 2.80
CA GLY A 89 -4.36 -5.58 2.02
C GLY A 89 -3.86 -4.14 1.90
N GLY A 90 -3.19 -3.84 0.81
CA GLY A 90 -2.54 -2.54 0.61
C GLY A 90 -1.05 -2.61 0.90
N MET A 91 -0.31 -1.69 0.26
CA MET A 91 1.11 -1.57 0.50
C MET A 91 1.34 -0.96 1.88
N ASN A 92 2.02 -1.70 2.73
CA ASN A 92 2.39 -1.29 4.08
C ASN A 92 3.88 -0.99 4.08
N GLY A 93 4.25 0.28 4.00
CA GLY A 93 5.65 0.71 3.90
C GLY A 93 6.49 0.30 5.09
N SER A 94 5.88 0.16 6.28
CA SER A 94 6.61 -0.24 7.49
C SER A 94 6.99 -1.72 7.54
N ASN A 95 6.17 -2.61 6.97
CA ASN A 95 6.35 -4.05 7.05
C ASN A 95 6.74 -4.70 5.72
N THR A 96 6.89 -3.90 4.65
CA THR A 96 7.26 -4.40 3.33
C THR A 96 8.72 -4.11 3.06
N ASN A 97 9.57 -5.11 3.25
CA ASN A 97 11.01 -4.99 3.05
C ASN A 97 11.48 -5.20 1.60
N ASN A 98 10.57 -5.56 0.69
CA ASN A 98 10.88 -5.77 -0.71
C ASN A 98 9.81 -5.11 -1.60
N GLY A 99 10.21 -4.10 -2.37
CA GLY A 99 9.39 -3.50 -3.42
C GLY A 99 8.34 -2.47 -2.98
N SER A 100 8.36 -1.93 -1.74
CA SER A 100 7.48 -0.82 -1.35
C SER A 100 8.11 0.56 -1.51
N GLY A 101 9.42 0.67 -1.57
CA GLY A 101 10.10 1.97 -1.52
C GLY A 101 9.76 2.78 -0.25
N GLY A 102 9.31 2.11 0.84
CA GLY A 102 8.84 2.76 2.07
C GLY A 102 7.47 3.44 1.94
N ALA A 103 6.84 3.43 0.76
CA ALA A 103 5.52 4.00 0.54
C ALA A 103 4.40 3.14 1.14
N ALA A 104 3.29 3.76 1.52
CA ALA A 104 2.10 3.10 2.00
C ALA A 104 0.87 3.54 1.22
N SER A 105 -0.02 2.60 0.89
CA SER A 105 -1.22 2.87 0.13
C SER A 105 -2.49 2.45 0.86
N ALA A 106 -3.59 3.15 0.58
CA ALA A 106 -4.92 2.75 1.02
C ALA A 106 -5.51 1.69 0.09
N ASN A 107 -6.28 0.75 0.63
CA ASN A 107 -6.96 -0.27 -0.15
C ASN A 107 -8.32 -0.62 0.47
N LEU A 108 -9.34 0.11 0.07
CA LEU A 108 -10.72 -0.15 0.50
C LEU A 108 -11.23 -1.46 -0.12
N ARG A 109 -11.83 -2.31 0.71
CA ARG A 109 -12.48 -3.56 0.32
C ARG A 109 -11.56 -4.54 -0.43
N GLY A 110 -10.25 -4.33 -0.39
CA GLY A 110 -9.28 -5.17 -1.10
C GLY A 110 -9.25 -4.99 -2.63
N LEU A 111 -9.92 -3.99 -3.19
CA LEU A 111 -10.03 -3.79 -4.65
C LEU A 111 -8.78 -3.18 -5.29
N GLY A 112 -7.76 -2.89 -4.50
CA GLY A 112 -6.49 -2.32 -4.96
C GLY A 112 -6.36 -0.82 -4.69
N ALA A 113 -5.13 -0.37 -4.49
CA ALA A 113 -4.82 1.03 -4.20
C ALA A 113 -5.19 1.97 -5.35
N ALA A 114 -5.06 1.52 -6.59
CA ALA A 114 -5.42 2.31 -7.77
C ALA A 114 -6.93 2.61 -7.89
N ARG A 115 -7.77 1.93 -7.10
CA ARG A 115 -9.22 2.08 -7.08
C ARG A 115 -9.74 2.71 -5.79
N THR A 116 -8.82 3.16 -4.91
CA THR A 116 -9.12 3.87 -3.65
C THR A 116 -8.55 5.28 -3.74
N LEU A 117 -9.42 6.27 -3.89
CA LEU A 117 -8.97 7.64 -4.07
C LEU A 117 -8.58 8.29 -2.74
N VAL A 118 -7.38 8.86 -2.66
CA VAL A 118 -6.91 9.64 -1.51
C VAL A 118 -7.03 11.12 -1.81
N LEU A 119 -7.66 11.87 -0.89
CA LEU A 119 -7.86 13.29 -0.97
C LEU A 119 -7.29 14.02 0.26
N ILE A 120 -6.90 15.27 0.07
CA ILE A 120 -6.67 16.25 1.14
C ILE A 120 -7.59 17.45 0.89
N ASN A 121 -8.49 17.73 1.83
CA ASN A 121 -9.50 18.79 1.73
C ASN A 121 -10.31 18.69 0.42
N GLY A 122 -10.76 17.49 0.05
CA GLY A 122 -11.57 17.25 -1.14
C GLY A 122 -10.84 17.35 -2.49
N ARG A 123 -9.50 17.48 -2.49
CA ARG A 123 -8.66 17.57 -3.69
C ARG A 123 -7.69 16.38 -3.75
N ARG A 124 -7.43 15.85 -4.95
CA ARG A 124 -6.57 14.70 -5.19
C ARG A 124 -5.18 14.89 -4.58
N TYR A 125 -4.71 13.85 -3.88
CA TYR A 125 -3.36 13.77 -3.36
C TYR A 125 -2.49 13.01 -4.36
N ALA A 126 -1.57 13.72 -5.01
CA ALA A 126 -0.87 13.25 -6.21
C ALA A 126 -0.02 11.98 -5.99
N SER A 127 0.67 11.87 -4.86
CA SER A 127 1.52 10.70 -4.59
C SER A 127 0.72 9.49 -4.07
N GLY A 128 -0.41 9.72 -3.41
CA GLY A 128 -1.18 8.68 -2.73
C GLY A 128 -0.46 8.02 -1.54
N ASP A 129 0.76 8.45 -1.20
CA ASP A 129 1.56 7.87 -0.13
C ASP A 129 1.07 8.32 1.25
N LEU A 130 0.45 7.42 2.01
CA LEU A 130 -0.05 7.69 3.36
C LEU A 130 1.06 8.08 4.35
N ASN A 131 2.31 7.65 4.11
CA ASN A 131 3.45 8.01 4.96
C ASN A 131 3.91 9.47 4.77
N SER A 132 3.41 10.15 3.74
CA SER A 132 3.69 11.55 3.50
C SER A 132 2.64 12.50 4.08
N ILE A 133 1.58 11.97 4.71
CA ILE A 133 0.49 12.75 5.32
C ILE A 133 0.79 12.96 6.81
N PRO A 134 1.00 14.22 7.28
CA PRO A 134 1.35 14.51 8.68
C PRO A 134 0.14 14.37 9.60
N MET A 135 0.24 13.55 10.63
CA MET A 135 -0.85 13.32 11.59
C MET A 135 -1.18 14.57 12.43
N ALA A 136 -0.21 15.41 12.77
CA ALA A 136 -0.39 16.59 13.59
C ALA A 136 -1.29 17.66 12.92
N PHE A 137 -1.34 17.68 11.59
CA PHE A 137 -2.11 18.64 10.81
C PHE A 137 -3.53 18.17 10.49
N ILE A 138 -3.86 16.90 10.73
CA ILE A 138 -5.18 16.33 10.43
C ILE A 138 -6.16 16.67 11.56
N GLU A 139 -7.33 17.18 11.17
CA GLU A 139 -8.47 17.43 12.03
C GLU A 139 -9.38 16.21 12.11
N ARG A 140 -9.65 15.58 10.94
CA ARG A 140 -10.43 14.35 10.85
C ARG A 140 -10.13 13.59 9.56
N VAL A 141 -10.47 12.32 9.54
CA VAL A 141 -10.40 11.44 8.36
C VAL A 141 -11.83 11.01 8.03
N GLU A 142 -12.25 11.24 6.81
CA GLU A 142 -13.55 10.82 6.27
C GLU A 142 -13.33 9.66 5.30
N VAL A 143 -13.98 8.52 5.57
CA VAL A 143 -13.91 7.31 4.74
C VAL A 143 -15.26 7.10 4.09
N LEU A 144 -15.36 7.39 2.81
CA LEU A 144 -16.54 7.15 2.00
C LEU A 144 -16.46 5.73 1.42
N ARG A 145 -17.39 4.88 1.83
CA ARG A 145 -17.46 3.47 1.44
C ARG A 145 -18.51 3.24 0.35
N ASP A 146 -18.41 4.02 -0.73
CA ASP A 146 -19.35 3.97 -1.87
C ASP A 146 -18.62 4.41 -3.15
N GLY A 147 -19.12 3.99 -4.32
CA GLY A 147 -18.63 4.47 -5.60
C GLY A 147 -18.78 5.99 -5.72
N ALA A 148 -17.68 6.68 -6.03
CA ALA A 148 -17.63 8.13 -6.01
C ALA A 148 -16.99 8.76 -7.28
N SER A 149 -16.84 7.99 -8.36
CA SER A 149 -16.29 8.50 -9.62
C SER A 149 -17.12 9.63 -10.22
N THR A 150 -18.42 9.65 -9.97
CA THR A 150 -19.31 10.75 -10.42
C THR A 150 -19.00 12.08 -9.71
N ILE A 151 -18.47 12.03 -8.47
CA ILE A 151 -18.15 13.23 -7.68
C ILE A 151 -16.69 13.66 -7.86
N TYR A 152 -15.76 12.69 -7.95
CA TYR A 152 -14.33 12.94 -7.92
C TYR A 152 -13.56 12.50 -9.18
N GLY A 153 -14.26 11.94 -10.19
CA GLY A 153 -13.65 11.42 -11.43
C GLY A 153 -13.04 10.02 -11.24
N SER A 154 -12.08 9.68 -12.08
CA SER A 154 -11.37 8.39 -12.10
C SER A 154 -10.88 7.95 -10.70
N ASP A 155 -10.68 6.64 -10.49
CA ASP A 155 -10.00 6.00 -9.35
C ASP A 155 -10.83 5.88 -8.06
N ALA A 156 -12.03 6.47 -7.98
CA ALA A 156 -12.92 6.39 -6.83
C ALA A 156 -13.93 5.22 -6.95
N ILE A 157 -13.48 4.03 -7.35
CA ILE A 157 -14.32 2.84 -7.53
C ILE A 157 -14.66 2.20 -6.17
N ALA A 158 -13.64 1.89 -5.38
CA ALA A 158 -13.80 1.26 -4.07
C ALA A 158 -14.29 2.25 -3.00
N GLY A 159 -14.05 3.53 -3.21
CA GLY A 159 -14.38 4.62 -2.32
C GLY A 159 -13.29 5.67 -2.22
N VAL A 160 -13.41 6.52 -1.20
CA VAL A 160 -12.55 7.69 -1.00
C VAL A 160 -12.10 7.77 0.45
N ILE A 161 -10.84 8.14 0.66
CA ILE A 161 -10.32 8.57 1.96
C ILE A 161 -9.94 10.04 1.85
N ASN A 162 -10.62 10.88 2.59
CA ASN A 162 -10.41 12.32 2.58
C ASN A 162 -9.83 12.78 3.93
N PHE A 163 -8.65 13.33 3.89
CA PHE A 163 -7.97 13.90 5.05
C PHE A 163 -8.32 15.39 5.14
N ILE A 164 -9.07 15.76 6.16
CA ILE A 164 -9.41 17.15 6.44
C ILE A 164 -8.38 17.73 7.38
N THR A 165 -7.77 18.82 6.97
CA THR A 165 -6.70 19.50 7.72
C THR A 165 -7.25 20.57 8.66
N LYS A 166 -6.49 20.88 9.72
CA LYS A 166 -6.79 21.97 10.64
C LYS A 166 -6.73 23.32 9.91
N LYS A 167 -7.87 23.99 9.76
CA LYS A 167 -7.97 25.30 9.09
C LYS A 167 -8.25 26.45 10.07
N ASN A 168 -9.04 26.22 11.11
CA ASN A 168 -9.51 27.23 12.08
C ASN A 168 -8.92 26.95 13.48
N PHE A 169 -7.61 26.74 13.55
CA PHE A 169 -6.93 26.47 14.81
C PHE A 169 -6.40 27.76 15.43
N GLU A 170 -6.64 27.95 16.73
CA GLU A 170 -6.10 29.06 17.52
C GLU A 170 -5.20 28.55 18.63
N GLY A 171 -4.09 29.23 18.84
CA GLY A 171 -3.11 28.91 19.88
C GLY A 171 -1.94 28.06 19.38
N VAL A 172 -1.34 27.36 20.29
CA VAL A 172 -0.17 26.50 20.06
C VAL A 172 -0.43 25.11 20.63
N GLU A 173 -0.32 24.09 19.79
CA GLU A 173 -0.37 22.67 20.19
C GLU A 173 0.99 22.02 19.95
N LEU A 174 1.58 21.47 21.01
CA LEU A 174 2.82 20.72 20.95
C LEU A 174 2.53 19.26 21.33
N THR A 175 3.05 18.32 20.59
CA THR A 175 2.92 16.87 20.88
C THR A 175 4.27 16.18 20.76
N ALA A 176 4.58 15.33 21.72
CA ALA A 176 5.71 14.41 21.66
C ALA A 176 5.24 13.00 22.05
N GLN A 177 5.58 11.99 21.25
CA GLN A 177 5.26 10.60 21.50
C GLN A 177 6.51 9.75 21.28
N TYR A 178 6.68 8.74 22.12
CA TYR A 178 7.74 7.74 22.02
C TYR A 178 7.15 6.35 22.27
N ASP A 179 7.44 5.43 21.35
CA ASP A 179 6.97 4.06 21.37
C ASP A 179 8.17 3.10 21.37
N LEU A 180 8.02 1.95 22.03
CA LEU A 180 9.02 0.90 22.11
C LEU A 180 8.33 -0.46 22.00
N ALA A 181 8.88 -1.36 21.17
CA ALA A 181 8.39 -2.74 21.11
C ALA A 181 8.73 -3.50 22.40
N GLY A 182 7.94 -4.53 22.72
CA GLY A 182 8.11 -5.34 23.94
C GLY A 182 9.46 -6.02 24.06
N GLU A 183 10.11 -6.33 22.94
CA GLU A 183 11.45 -6.90 22.86
C GLU A 183 12.58 -5.85 23.06
N GLY A 184 12.24 -4.56 23.20
CA GLY A 184 13.18 -3.48 23.43
C GLY A 184 13.88 -2.95 22.18
N ASP A 185 13.26 -3.12 21.02
CA ASP A 185 13.69 -2.64 19.70
C ASP A 185 12.57 -1.84 19.01
N GLY A 186 12.76 -1.44 17.75
CA GLY A 186 11.75 -0.81 16.93
C GLY A 186 11.23 0.52 17.47
N GLU A 187 12.09 1.27 18.14
CA GLU A 187 11.73 2.57 18.71
C GLU A 187 11.11 3.45 17.63
N THR A 188 10.01 4.11 17.98
CA THR A 188 9.37 5.08 17.12
C THR A 188 9.14 6.35 17.92
N SER A 189 9.39 7.50 17.30
CA SER A 189 9.17 8.80 17.93
C SER A 189 8.48 9.77 16.99
N ARG A 190 7.66 10.66 17.55
CA ARG A 190 7.02 11.76 16.83
C ARG A 190 7.04 13.01 17.67
N VAL A 191 7.39 14.12 17.04
CA VAL A 191 7.27 15.46 17.62
C VAL A 191 6.51 16.34 16.64
N GLY A 192 5.44 16.97 17.10
CA GLY A 192 4.61 17.86 16.30
C GLY A 192 4.40 19.20 16.99
N ALA A 193 4.29 20.26 16.19
CA ALA A 193 3.91 21.60 16.63
C ALA A 193 2.93 22.19 15.63
N THR A 194 1.75 22.59 16.11
CA THR A 194 0.74 23.31 15.32
C THR A 194 0.50 24.66 15.96
N ILE A 195 0.60 25.71 15.19
CA ILE A 195 0.44 27.11 15.61
C ILE A 195 -0.61 27.75 14.72
N GLY A 196 -1.59 28.38 15.30
CA GLY A 196 -2.64 29.06 14.57
C GLY A 196 -3.03 30.37 15.22
N THR A 197 -3.49 31.29 14.39
CA THR A 197 -4.06 32.57 14.82
C THR A 197 -5.18 32.98 13.89
N SER A 198 -6.22 33.56 14.46
CA SER A 198 -7.37 34.07 13.73
C SER A 198 -7.53 35.58 13.99
N SER A 199 -8.11 36.28 13.06
CA SER A 199 -8.55 37.67 13.12
C SER A 199 -9.95 37.77 12.52
N ASP A 200 -10.58 38.94 12.64
CA ASP A 200 -11.91 39.22 12.05
C ASP A 200 -11.96 38.97 10.54
N LYS A 201 -10.80 39.00 9.86
CA LYS A 201 -10.72 38.88 8.39
C LYS A 201 -10.05 37.59 7.89
N GLY A 202 -9.50 36.77 8.76
CA GLY A 202 -8.85 35.57 8.29
C GLY A 202 -8.07 34.81 9.34
N ASN A 203 -7.54 33.65 8.94
CA ASN A 203 -6.75 32.81 9.81
C ASN A 203 -5.48 32.29 9.10
N VAL A 204 -4.52 31.87 9.89
CA VAL A 204 -3.31 31.16 9.44
C VAL A 204 -3.00 30.07 10.43
N VAL A 205 -2.80 28.85 9.92
CA VAL A 205 -2.34 27.69 10.68
C VAL A 205 -1.08 27.15 10.04
N ILE A 206 -0.05 26.87 10.84
CA ILE A 206 1.21 26.22 10.41
C ILE A 206 1.44 25.01 11.30
N SER A 207 1.77 23.87 10.70
CA SER A 207 2.11 22.63 11.39
C SER A 207 3.46 22.12 10.95
N LEU A 208 4.26 21.71 11.93
CA LEU A 208 5.58 21.07 11.75
C LEU A 208 5.52 19.71 12.41
N GLU A 209 5.97 18.67 11.73
CA GLU A 209 6.07 17.32 12.29
C GLU A 209 7.39 16.67 11.90
N TYR A 210 7.99 15.98 12.86
CA TYR A 210 9.07 15.02 12.63
C TYR A 210 8.69 13.70 13.26
N ALA A 211 8.77 12.63 12.49
CA ALA A 211 8.56 11.25 12.94
C ALA A 211 9.76 10.39 12.53
N ASN A 212 10.17 9.51 13.44
CA ASN A 212 11.24 8.55 13.20
C ASN A 212 10.75 7.14 13.60
N ARG A 213 11.13 6.14 12.84
CA ARG A 213 10.92 4.73 13.15
C ARG A 213 12.23 3.97 12.94
N ASN A 214 12.66 3.21 13.96
CA ASN A 214 13.82 2.35 13.89
C ASN A 214 13.46 0.95 13.38
N THR A 215 14.49 0.20 12.99
CA THR A 215 14.39 -1.14 12.42
C THR A 215 14.02 -2.19 13.46
N ILE A 216 13.20 -3.17 13.04
CA ILE A 216 13.13 -4.49 13.66
C ILE A 216 13.67 -5.49 12.64
N TRP A 217 14.53 -6.44 13.08
CA TRP A 217 15.08 -7.46 12.20
C TRP A 217 14.23 -8.74 12.25
N GLN A 218 14.17 -9.46 11.12
CA GLN A 218 13.50 -10.76 11.08
C GLN A 218 14.11 -11.77 12.06
N LYS A 219 15.44 -11.73 12.26
CA LYS A 219 16.15 -12.60 13.21
C LYS A 219 15.75 -12.42 14.68
N ASP A 220 15.13 -11.26 15.01
CA ASP A 220 14.78 -10.89 16.38
C ASP A 220 13.33 -11.27 16.75
N ARG A 221 12.63 -11.99 15.86
CA ARG A 221 11.29 -12.55 16.13
C ARG A 221 11.25 -14.05 15.82
N ASP A 222 10.66 -14.83 16.70
CA ASP A 222 10.64 -16.30 16.58
C ASP A 222 9.97 -16.80 15.32
N PHE A 223 8.90 -16.15 14.87
CA PHE A 223 8.16 -16.57 13.67
C PHE A 223 8.90 -16.26 12.37
N SER A 224 9.80 -15.28 12.32
CA SER A 224 10.45 -14.80 11.09
C SER A 224 11.95 -15.10 11.00
N LYS A 225 12.62 -15.52 12.10
CA LYS A 225 14.07 -15.72 12.15
C LYS A 225 14.62 -16.81 11.23
N GLN A 226 13.74 -17.72 10.78
CA GLN A 226 14.08 -18.85 9.91
C GLN A 226 12.96 -19.07 8.89
N PRO A 227 13.22 -19.05 7.59
CA PRO A 227 12.25 -19.45 6.59
C PRO A 227 11.89 -20.93 6.73
N PHE A 228 10.61 -21.27 6.55
CA PHE A 228 10.12 -22.63 6.59
C PHE A 228 9.42 -23.02 5.29
N ALA A 229 9.56 -24.28 4.92
CA ALA A 229 8.72 -24.97 3.96
C ALA A 229 7.88 -26.03 4.67
N GLU A 230 6.82 -26.48 4.02
CA GLU A 230 5.97 -27.57 4.52
C GLU A 230 6.23 -28.86 3.80
N SER A 231 6.48 -29.93 4.53
CA SER A 231 6.62 -31.27 3.98
C SER A 231 6.10 -32.30 4.98
N GLY A 232 5.23 -33.21 4.52
CA GLY A 232 4.72 -34.32 5.32
C GLY A 232 3.98 -33.90 6.60
N GLY A 233 3.36 -32.72 6.64
CA GLY A 233 2.64 -32.18 7.80
C GLY A 233 3.55 -31.56 8.88
N ALA A 234 4.79 -31.23 8.53
CA ALA A 234 5.75 -30.59 9.43
C ALA A 234 6.38 -29.36 8.75
N LEU A 235 6.79 -28.40 9.57
CA LEU A 235 7.59 -27.26 9.16
C LEU A 235 9.06 -27.66 9.10
N ILE A 236 9.67 -27.50 7.95
CA ILE A 236 11.07 -27.82 7.71
C ILE A 236 11.84 -26.52 7.47
N PRO A 237 12.92 -26.25 8.24
CA PRO A 237 13.80 -25.14 7.96
C PRO A 237 14.27 -25.16 6.51
N THR A 238 14.20 -24.04 5.84
CA THR A 238 14.60 -23.85 4.44
C THR A 238 15.31 -22.51 4.26
N GLY A 239 15.52 -22.09 3.03
CA GLY A 239 16.13 -20.83 2.67
C GLY A 239 16.39 -20.76 1.18
N SER A 240 17.28 -19.87 0.79
CA SER A 240 17.68 -19.74 -0.62
C SER A 240 18.60 -20.88 -1.04
N GLY A 241 18.37 -21.43 -2.25
CA GLY A 241 19.25 -22.41 -2.87
C GLY A 241 20.64 -21.85 -3.24
N ALA A 242 20.77 -20.56 -3.40
CA ALA A 242 22.06 -19.90 -3.54
C ALA A 242 22.67 -19.66 -2.15
N ASN A 243 23.64 -20.47 -1.79
CA ASN A 243 24.36 -20.37 -0.53
C ASN A 243 25.68 -19.59 -0.66
N ALA A 244 26.39 -19.40 0.45
CA ALA A 244 27.65 -18.66 0.47
C ALA A 244 28.85 -19.39 -0.17
N PHE A 245 28.74 -20.69 -0.42
CA PHE A 245 29.81 -21.52 -1.04
C PHE A 245 29.40 -22.08 -2.41
N GLY A 246 28.35 -21.55 -3.01
CA GLY A 246 27.91 -21.82 -4.39
C GLY A 246 27.26 -23.17 -4.60
N THR A 247 26.10 -23.11 -5.23
CA THR A 247 25.35 -24.29 -5.72
C THR A 247 25.46 -24.29 -7.24
N TRP A 248 25.83 -25.42 -7.85
CA TRP A 248 26.19 -25.44 -9.26
C TRP A 248 25.76 -26.72 -9.99
N VAL A 249 25.70 -26.62 -11.34
CA VAL A 249 25.48 -27.75 -12.25
C VAL A 249 26.42 -27.62 -13.45
N SER A 250 26.83 -28.76 -14.08
CA SER A 250 27.59 -28.75 -15.33
C SER A 250 26.69 -28.37 -16.51
N THR A 251 27.22 -27.54 -17.43
CA THR A 251 26.56 -27.22 -18.70
C THR A 251 26.90 -28.25 -19.81
N VAL A 252 27.82 -29.19 -19.55
CA VAL A 252 28.29 -30.16 -20.56
C VAL A 252 27.24 -31.26 -20.73
N PRO A 253 26.68 -31.44 -21.94
CA PRO A 253 25.74 -32.51 -22.22
C PRO A 253 26.29 -33.91 -21.94
N GLY A 254 25.54 -34.70 -21.16
CA GLY A 254 25.96 -36.07 -20.79
C GLY A 254 26.87 -36.15 -19.57
N SER A 255 27.26 -35.04 -18.98
CA SER A 255 27.97 -35.06 -17.70
C SER A 255 27.08 -35.63 -16.59
N GLN A 256 27.68 -36.40 -15.67
CA GLN A 256 26.99 -36.87 -14.48
C GLN A 256 26.56 -35.70 -13.55
N TYR A 257 27.15 -34.53 -13.73
CA TYR A 257 26.87 -33.31 -12.97
C TYR A 257 25.86 -32.38 -13.66
N ALA A 258 25.41 -32.70 -14.87
CA ALA A 258 24.39 -31.94 -15.60
C ALA A 258 22.95 -32.35 -15.24
N THR A 259 22.78 -33.51 -14.62
CA THR A 259 21.47 -34.08 -14.28
C THR A 259 21.43 -34.58 -12.84
N GLY A 260 20.24 -34.68 -12.28
CA GLY A 260 20.03 -35.25 -10.94
C GLY A 260 20.14 -34.25 -9.78
N GLY A 261 20.03 -32.94 -10.07
CA GLY A 261 19.98 -31.84 -9.10
C GLY A 261 21.32 -31.11 -8.96
N PRO A 262 21.30 -29.96 -8.27
CA PRO A 262 22.50 -29.15 -8.06
C PRO A 262 23.51 -29.83 -7.12
N TYR A 263 24.77 -29.42 -7.27
CA TYR A 263 25.92 -29.88 -6.51
C TYR A 263 26.53 -28.72 -5.70
N VAL A 264 27.32 -29.09 -4.70
CA VAL A 264 28.13 -28.16 -3.89
C VAL A 264 29.53 -28.76 -3.71
N VAL A 265 30.50 -27.92 -3.44
CA VAL A 265 31.77 -28.33 -2.85
C VAL A 265 31.58 -28.30 -1.33
N ASP A 266 31.67 -29.41 -0.67
CA ASP A 266 31.48 -29.49 0.79
C ASP A 266 32.51 -28.61 1.49
N PRO A 267 32.09 -27.62 2.28
CA PRO A 267 33.00 -26.61 2.86
C PRO A 267 33.96 -27.21 3.91
N THR A 268 33.68 -28.42 4.44
CA THR A 268 34.50 -29.07 5.46
C THR A 268 35.52 -30.03 4.81
N THR A 269 35.10 -30.81 3.80
CA THR A 269 35.92 -31.88 3.22
C THR A 269 36.52 -31.48 1.88
N GLY A 270 36.03 -30.47 1.21
CA GLY A 270 36.40 -30.10 -0.18
C GLY A 270 35.89 -31.08 -1.25
N ALA A 271 35.09 -32.06 -0.88
CA ALA A 271 34.54 -33.05 -1.80
C ALA A 271 33.30 -32.56 -2.52
N VAL A 272 33.12 -32.89 -3.79
CA VAL A 272 31.92 -32.67 -4.55
C VAL A 272 30.81 -33.61 -4.06
N ARG A 273 29.63 -33.05 -3.69
CA ARG A 273 28.43 -33.78 -3.30
C ARG A 273 27.16 -33.10 -3.81
N LYS A 274 26.05 -33.84 -3.78
CA LYS A 274 24.76 -33.22 -4.07
C LYS A 274 24.38 -32.19 -2.99
N TYR A 275 23.71 -31.16 -3.42
CA TYR A 275 23.09 -30.15 -2.56
C TYR A 275 22.01 -30.79 -1.68
N ALA A 276 21.99 -30.45 -0.40
CA ALA A 276 21.01 -30.89 0.58
C ALA A 276 20.27 -29.69 1.20
N PRO A 277 19.00 -29.44 0.84
CA PRO A 277 18.28 -28.23 1.26
C PRO A 277 18.30 -27.97 2.78
N ALA A 278 18.21 -29.02 3.57
CA ALA A 278 18.15 -28.92 5.03
C ALA A 278 19.42 -28.36 5.70
N THR A 279 20.58 -28.50 5.03
CA THR A 279 21.90 -28.11 5.57
C THR A 279 22.60 -27.04 4.74
N ASP A 280 22.26 -26.94 3.47
CA ASP A 280 22.99 -26.10 2.51
C ASP A 280 22.24 -24.83 2.14
N SER A 281 20.94 -24.72 2.49
CA SER A 281 20.15 -23.50 2.21
C SER A 281 20.65 -22.29 3.00
N TYR A 282 20.67 -21.14 2.35
CA TYR A 282 21.02 -19.87 3.00
C TYR A 282 19.81 -19.27 3.71
N ASN A 283 19.94 -19.03 5.02
CA ASN A 283 18.93 -18.31 5.79
C ASN A 283 19.02 -16.80 5.52
N TYR A 284 18.19 -16.30 4.62
CA TYR A 284 18.16 -14.89 4.25
C TYR A 284 17.47 -13.99 5.30
N ALA A 285 16.69 -14.57 6.22
CA ALA A 285 15.97 -13.82 7.25
C ALA A 285 16.92 -13.07 8.18
N THR A 286 18.10 -13.64 8.45
CA THR A 286 19.10 -13.02 9.34
C THR A 286 19.65 -11.69 8.84
N ALA A 287 19.53 -11.44 7.52
CA ALA A 287 20.02 -10.24 6.85
C ALA A 287 18.88 -9.29 6.41
N SER A 288 17.63 -9.58 6.81
CA SER A 288 16.44 -8.86 6.32
C SER A 288 15.72 -8.11 7.42
N TYR A 289 15.18 -6.92 7.11
CA TYR A 289 14.30 -6.20 8.03
C TYR A 289 12.93 -6.86 8.11
N LEU A 290 12.35 -6.85 9.31
CA LEU A 290 10.94 -7.16 9.58
C LEU A 290 10.11 -5.88 9.55
N VAL A 291 10.62 -4.82 10.19
CA VAL A 291 10.07 -3.46 10.13
C VAL A 291 11.16 -2.54 9.60
N THR A 292 10.83 -1.80 8.56
CA THR A 292 11.76 -0.89 7.87
C THR A 292 11.93 0.42 8.62
N PRO A 293 13.14 0.99 8.69
CA PRO A 293 13.36 2.30 9.29
C PRO A 293 12.81 3.41 8.39
N GLN A 294 12.41 4.53 9.01
CA GLN A 294 11.89 5.68 8.30
C GLN A 294 12.08 6.96 9.11
N ASP A 295 12.47 8.04 8.44
CA ASP A 295 12.46 9.41 8.92
C ASP A 295 11.50 10.24 8.07
N VAL A 296 10.57 10.98 8.69
CA VAL A 296 9.65 11.87 8.00
C VAL A 296 9.72 13.25 8.61
N PHE A 297 9.94 14.24 7.79
CA PHE A 297 9.82 15.65 8.17
C PHE A 297 8.76 16.31 7.32
N SER A 298 7.83 17.05 7.93
CA SER A 298 6.80 17.78 7.20
C SER A 298 6.60 19.20 7.74
N ILE A 299 6.29 20.11 6.82
CA ILE A 299 5.79 21.45 7.11
C ILE A 299 4.53 21.69 6.28
N ASN A 300 3.45 22.10 6.95
CA ASN A 300 2.18 22.32 6.31
C ASN A 300 1.56 23.62 6.80
N SER A 301 0.76 24.25 5.95
CA SER A 301 0.10 25.51 6.28
C SER A 301 -1.27 25.59 5.60
N ALA A 302 -2.20 26.28 6.27
CA ALA A 302 -3.46 26.72 5.71
C ALA A 302 -3.66 28.18 6.11
N ALA A 303 -4.07 29.00 5.17
CA ALA A 303 -4.37 30.42 5.40
C ALA A 303 -5.61 30.82 4.62
N SER A 304 -6.44 31.66 5.19
CA SER A 304 -7.53 32.31 4.48
C SER A 304 -7.61 33.80 4.89
N TYR A 305 -8.06 34.64 3.98
CA TYR A 305 -8.23 36.05 4.23
C TYR A 305 -9.39 36.62 3.41
N GLU A 306 -10.28 37.35 4.08
CA GLU A 306 -11.39 38.05 3.46
C GLU A 306 -10.87 39.30 2.73
N ILE A 307 -10.93 39.28 1.41
CA ILE A 307 -10.41 40.32 0.51
C ILE A 307 -11.50 41.34 0.13
N ALA A 308 -12.75 40.92 0.18
CA ALA A 308 -13.95 41.73 -0.02
C ALA A 308 -15.10 41.07 0.75
N ASP A 309 -16.22 41.80 0.93
CA ASP A 309 -17.43 41.24 1.51
C ASP A 309 -17.82 39.96 0.78
N ASP A 310 -18.04 38.87 1.51
CA ASP A 310 -18.38 37.54 0.96
C ASP A 310 -17.34 36.88 0.03
N VAL A 311 -16.10 37.38 -0.02
CA VAL A 311 -15.02 36.80 -0.84
C VAL A 311 -13.77 36.56 0.00
N LYS A 312 -13.39 35.29 0.15
CA LYS A 312 -12.14 34.87 0.81
C LYS A 312 -11.12 34.37 -0.22
N ALA A 313 -9.87 34.81 -0.08
CA ALA A 313 -8.73 34.15 -0.71
C ALA A 313 -8.20 33.09 0.25
N PHE A 314 -7.78 31.93 -0.27
CA PHE A 314 -7.16 30.88 0.54
C PHE A 314 -5.89 30.34 -0.08
N LEU A 315 -5.01 29.84 0.78
CA LEU A 315 -3.76 29.19 0.44
C LEU A 315 -3.57 27.95 1.34
N GLU A 316 -3.33 26.80 0.74
CA GLU A 316 -2.86 25.59 1.43
C GLU A 316 -1.49 25.23 0.87
N GLY A 317 -0.54 24.88 1.71
CA GLY A 317 0.79 24.45 1.29
C GLY A 317 1.33 23.35 2.16
N GLY A 318 2.04 22.42 1.56
CA GLY A 318 2.70 21.32 2.24
C GLY A 318 3.98 20.89 1.56
N TYR A 319 4.96 20.55 2.39
CA TYR A 319 6.18 19.86 1.99
C TYR A 319 6.46 18.74 2.96
N THR A 320 6.66 17.54 2.44
CA THR A 320 7.08 16.37 3.22
C THR A 320 8.32 15.77 2.58
N ASN A 321 9.31 15.46 3.39
CA ASN A 321 10.45 14.63 3.00
C ASN A 321 10.45 13.37 3.85
N ARG A 322 10.46 12.22 3.20
CA ARG A 322 10.52 10.89 3.79
C ARG A 322 11.81 10.21 3.34
N GLN A 323 12.65 9.81 4.30
CA GLN A 323 13.79 8.95 4.08
C GLN A 323 13.47 7.57 4.64
N SER A 324 13.64 6.53 3.86
CA SER A 324 13.40 5.14 4.26
C SER A 324 14.50 4.24 3.72
N ASP A 325 14.69 3.09 4.36
CA ASP A 325 15.66 2.08 3.94
C ASP A 325 14.99 0.70 3.97
N GLN A 326 15.39 -0.15 3.05
CA GLN A 326 15.04 -1.57 3.00
C GLN A 326 16.33 -2.35 2.87
N LEU A 327 16.49 -3.41 3.66
CA LEU A 327 17.68 -4.25 3.59
C LEU A 327 17.28 -5.71 3.44
N MET A 328 17.81 -6.31 2.39
CA MET A 328 17.65 -7.73 2.09
C MET A 328 19.01 -8.41 2.03
N ALA A 329 18.99 -9.75 2.03
CA ALA A 329 20.17 -10.55 1.77
C ALA A 329 20.88 -10.09 0.48
N ALA A 330 22.20 -10.23 0.44
CA ALA A 330 23.05 -9.90 -0.69
C ALA A 330 22.54 -10.49 -2.01
N ASP A 331 22.88 -9.91 -3.14
CA ASP A 331 22.61 -10.52 -4.46
C ASP A 331 23.16 -11.94 -4.55
N ALA A 332 22.62 -12.73 -5.44
CA ALA A 332 23.15 -14.05 -5.81
C ALA A 332 23.35 -14.12 -7.31
N THR A 333 24.26 -14.95 -7.75
CA THR A 333 24.61 -15.11 -9.18
C THR A 333 23.55 -15.88 -9.96
N PHE A 334 22.26 -15.48 -9.81
CA PHE A 334 21.15 -16.12 -10.52
C PHE A 334 21.05 -15.76 -12.01
N TRP A 335 21.88 -14.83 -12.49
CA TRP A 335 21.92 -14.47 -13.91
C TRP A 335 22.59 -15.53 -14.82
N GLY A 336 22.92 -16.71 -14.30
CA GLY A 336 23.58 -17.77 -15.07
C GLY A 336 25.09 -17.62 -15.12
N ALA A 337 25.70 -17.07 -14.07
CA ALA A 337 27.15 -16.94 -13.97
C ALA A 337 27.85 -18.28 -14.23
N THR A 338 28.75 -18.30 -15.21
CA THR A 338 29.46 -19.52 -15.65
C THR A 338 30.89 -19.47 -15.16
N VAL A 339 31.33 -20.55 -14.52
CA VAL A 339 32.75 -20.82 -14.20
C VAL A 339 33.30 -21.71 -15.28
N THR A 340 34.30 -21.23 -16.03
CA THR A 340 34.86 -21.99 -17.15
C THR A 340 35.66 -23.20 -16.68
N ALA A 341 35.81 -24.19 -17.56
CA ALA A 341 36.50 -25.46 -17.27
C ALA A 341 37.96 -25.27 -16.84
N ASP A 342 38.62 -24.24 -17.34
CA ASP A 342 40.03 -23.90 -17.08
C ASP A 342 40.20 -23.03 -15.82
N HIS A 343 39.11 -22.63 -15.16
CA HIS A 343 39.20 -21.85 -13.94
C HIS A 343 39.90 -22.65 -12.82
N PRO A 344 40.92 -22.08 -12.15
CA PRO A 344 41.79 -22.82 -11.20
C PRO A 344 41.04 -23.46 -10.03
N ASN A 345 39.88 -22.94 -9.66
CA ASN A 345 39.06 -23.48 -8.58
C ASN A 345 37.87 -24.32 -9.08
N ASN A 346 37.76 -24.59 -10.42
CA ASN A 346 36.68 -25.41 -10.93
C ASN A 346 36.87 -26.89 -10.47
N PRO A 347 35.91 -27.47 -9.72
CA PRO A 347 36.11 -28.76 -9.06
C PRO A 347 36.09 -29.98 -10.00
N ILE A 348 35.58 -29.84 -11.24
CA ILE A 348 35.38 -30.96 -12.19
C ILE A 348 36.01 -30.76 -13.56
N GLY A 349 36.55 -29.56 -13.88
CA GLY A 349 37.12 -29.26 -15.18
C GLY A 349 36.12 -29.24 -16.35
N GLU A 350 34.87 -28.96 -16.06
CA GLU A 350 33.78 -28.74 -17.03
C GLU A 350 33.19 -27.35 -16.78
N ASP A 351 32.65 -26.69 -17.80
CA ASP A 351 31.93 -25.44 -17.59
C ASP A 351 30.71 -25.67 -16.67
N VAL A 352 30.58 -24.86 -15.62
CA VAL A 352 29.50 -24.98 -14.65
C VAL A 352 28.79 -23.65 -14.47
N VAL A 353 27.47 -23.66 -14.37
CA VAL A 353 26.68 -22.50 -13.94
C VAL A 353 26.53 -22.56 -12.43
N ILE A 354 26.78 -21.43 -11.78
CA ILE A 354 26.81 -21.33 -10.33
C ILE A 354 25.82 -20.29 -9.79
N SER A 355 25.08 -20.67 -8.75
CA SER A 355 24.25 -19.80 -7.93
C SER A 355 24.92 -19.63 -6.57
N ARG A 356 25.56 -18.46 -6.36
CA ARG A 356 26.32 -18.16 -5.14
C ARG A 356 25.82 -16.85 -4.54
N ARG A 357 25.54 -16.86 -3.23
CA ARG A 357 25.18 -15.66 -2.47
C ARG A 357 26.42 -14.82 -2.20
N LEU A 358 26.39 -13.54 -2.60
CA LEU A 358 27.51 -12.60 -2.47
C LEU A 358 27.53 -11.96 -1.07
N THR A 359 27.64 -12.80 -0.04
CA THR A 359 27.54 -12.37 1.37
C THR A 359 28.50 -11.27 1.76
N GLU A 360 29.63 -11.17 1.10
CA GLU A 360 30.68 -10.21 1.33
C GLU A 360 30.31 -8.78 0.90
N THR A 361 29.23 -8.60 0.11
CA THR A 361 28.74 -7.25 -0.26
C THR A 361 27.94 -6.57 0.86
N GLY A 362 27.58 -7.31 1.93
CA GLY A 362 26.88 -6.77 3.09
C GLY A 362 25.36 -6.66 2.97
N GLY A 363 24.77 -7.17 1.89
CA GLY A 363 23.34 -7.11 1.62
C GLY A 363 22.97 -6.05 0.57
N ARG A 364 21.73 -6.11 0.10
CA ARG A 364 21.13 -5.12 -0.80
C ARG A 364 20.36 -4.11 0.02
N SER A 365 20.84 -2.89 0.09
CA SER A 365 20.18 -1.76 0.75
C SER A 365 19.53 -0.88 -0.30
N PHE A 366 18.28 -0.50 -0.07
CA PHE A 366 17.48 0.38 -0.93
C PHE A 366 17.12 1.61 -0.12
N ASN A 367 17.88 2.68 -0.30
CA ASN A 367 17.63 3.95 0.39
C ASN A 367 16.78 4.84 -0.50
N GLN A 368 15.65 5.31 0.02
CA GLN A 368 14.75 6.22 -0.68
C GLN A 368 14.78 7.60 -0.01
N ASP A 369 14.84 8.64 -0.83
CA ASP A 369 14.63 10.03 -0.44
C ASP A 369 13.43 10.57 -1.24
N PHE A 370 12.26 10.48 -0.62
CA PHE A 370 10.98 10.88 -1.21
C PHE A 370 10.61 12.27 -0.73
N SER A 371 10.34 13.16 -1.69
CA SER A 371 9.91 14.53 -1.41
C SER A 371 8.55 14.78 -2.07
N ASP A 372 7.59 15.27 -1.31
CA ASP A 372 6.26 15.67 -1.79
C ASP A 372 6.03 17.16 -1.50
N PHE A 373 5.68 17.91 -2.53
CA PHE A 373 5.32 19.31 -2.46
C PHE A 373 3.90 19.52 -3.02
N ARG A 374 3.06 20.18 -2.25
CA ARG A 374 1.70 20.56 -2.66
C ARG A 374 1.42 22.03 -2.34
N MET A 375 0.76 22.73 -3.27
CA MET A 375 0.26 24.08 -3.07
C MET A 375 -1.13 24.20 -3.72
N VAL A 376 -2.10 24.67 -2.95
CA VAL A 376 -3.42 25.03 -3.43
C VAL A 376 -3.67 26.48 -3.14
N THR A 377 -4.14 27.24 -4.12
CA THR A 377 -4.55 28.62 -3.93
C THR A 377 -5.88 28.84 -4.63
N GLY A 378 -6.68 29.75 -4.12
CA GLY A 378 -7.98 30.00 -4.70
C GLY A 378 -8.75 31.09 -4.02
N PHE A 379 -9.98 31.20 -4.47
CA PHE A 379 -10.98 32.11 -3.93
C PHE A 379 -12.26 31.33 -3.68
N GLU A 380 -12.95 31.67 -2.63
CA GLU A 380 -14.27 31.15 -2.30
C GLU A 380 -15.17 32.27 -1.82
N GLY A 381 -16.47 32.12 -1.98
CA GLY A 381 -17.38 33.15 -1.51
C GLY A 381 -18.82 32.77 -1.71
N PHE A 382 -19.66 33.78 -1.38
CA PHE A 382 -21.12 33.71 -1.52
C PHE A 382 -21.58 34.74 -2.53
N LEU A 383 -22.67 34.43 -3.22
CA LEU A 383 -23.41 35.39 -4.06
C LEU A 383 -24.58 35.99 -3.24
N GLU A 384 -25.11 37.12 -3.65
CA GLU A 384 -26.25 37.82 -2.97
C GLU A 384 -27.48 36.92 -2.76
N ASN A 385 -27.66 35.90 -3.57
CA ASN A 385 -28.74 34.92 -3.48
C ASN A 385 -28.43 33.72 -2.57
N GLY A 386 -27.32 33.75 -1.82
CA GLY A 386 -26.89 32.68 -0.92
C GLY A 386 -26.16 31.49 -1.57
N TRP A 387 -25.94 31.51 -2.89
CA TRP A 387 -25.16 30.50 -3.55
C TRP A 387 -23.68 30.65 -3.22
N SER A 388 -22.99 29.51 -2.98
CA SER A 388 -21.55 29.51 -2.74
C SER A 388 -20.78 29.07 -3.98
N TRP A 389 -19.61 29.65 -4.16
CA TRP A 389 -18.70 29.33 -5.25
C TRP A 389 -17.27 29.22 -4.75
N ASP A 390 -16.46 28.40 -5.44
CA ASP A 390 -15.02 28.38 -5.27
C ASP A 390 -14.30 28.18 -6.61
N VAL A 391 -13.13 28.78 -6.70
CA VAL A 391 -12.20 28.60 -7.82
C VAL A 391 -10.82 28.33 -7.22
N SER A 392 -10.17 27.25 -7.66
CA SER A 392 -8.87 26.88 -7.11
C SER A 392 -7.91 26.35 -8.16
N TYR A 393 -6.63 26.52 -7.88
CA TYR A 393 -5.54 25.90 -8.59
C TYR A 393 -4.69 25.10 -7.62
N ASN A 394 -4.50 23.80 -7.91
CA ASN A 394 -3.67 22.88 -7.17
C ASN A 394 -2.45 22.52 -8.01
N TYR A 395 -1.27 22.65 -7.43
CA TYR A 395 -0.01 22.16 -7.97
C TYR A 395 0.60 21.18 -6.98
N ALA A 396 0.89 19.96 -7.43
CA ALA A 396 1.57 18.97 -6.63
C ALA A 396 2.71 18.34 -7.43
N ARG A 397 3.82 18.06 -6.75
CA ARG A 397 4.97 17.38 -7.32
C ARG A 397 5.60 16.50 -6.26
N TYR A 398 5.80 15.23 -6.62
CA TYR A 398 6.65 14.35 -5.83
C TYR A 398 7.88 13.93 -6.62
N THR A 399 8.95 13.62 -5.90
CA THR A 399 10.19 13.05 -6.43
C THR A 399 10.66 11.95 -5.49
N ASP A 400 10.91 10.78 -6.04
CA ASP A 400 11.56 9.66 -5.36
C ASP A 400 12.95 9.48 -5.97
N ALA A 401 13.96 9.75 -5.16
CA ALA A 401 15.36 9.53 -5.52
C ALA A 401 15.88 8.35 -4.70
N SER A 402 16.09 7.22 -5.33
CA SER A 402 16.57 6.02 -4.67
C SER A 402 18.06 5.83 -4.85
N LEU A 403 18.69 5.14 -3.89
CA LEU A 403 20.07 4.68 -3.98
C LEU A 403 20.15 3.24 -3.49
N ASP A 404 20.30 2.30 -4.42
CA ASP A 404 20.50 0.90 -4.09
C ASP A 404 22.00 0.62 -4.00
N ILE A 405 22.41 -0.02 -2.92
CA ILE A 405 23.79 -0.40 -2.65
C ILE A 405 23.88 -1.91 -2.51
N GLY A 406 25.03 -2.50 -2.85
CA GLY A 406 25.25 -3.94 -2.76
C GLY A 406 24.73 -4.72 -3.97
N ARG A 407 24.43 -4.01 -5.08
CA ARG A 407 24.02 -4.62 -6.34
C ARG A 407 25.21 -5.20 -7.08
N ALA A 408 24.98 -6.32 -7.78
CA ALA A 408 26.02 -6.98 -8.57
C ALA A 408 26.10 -6.44 -9.99
N ASN A 409 27.31 -6.10 -10.43
CA ASN A 409 27.65 -5.89 -11.84
C ASN A 409 27.91 -7.25 -12.49
N THR A 410 26.96 -7.72 -13.30
CA THR A 410 26.98 -9.07 -13.89
C THR A 410 28.19 -9.31 -14.75
N LYS A 411 28.58 -8.32 -15.56
CA LYS A 411 29.74 -8.39 -16.46
C LYS A 411 31.03 -8.56 -15.69
N ARG A 412 31.26 -7.75 -14.65
CA ARG A 412 32.49 -7.77 -13.86
C ARG A 412 32.62 -9.04 -13.03
N TYR A 413 31.51 -9.57 -12.46
CA TYR A 413 31.54 -10.86 -11.79
C TYR A 413 31.86 -12.00 -12.78
N ASN A 414 31.27 -11.99 -14.00
CA ASN A 414 31.57 -12.99 -15.02
C ASN A 414 33.05 -12.95 -15.46
N LEU A 415 33.66 -11.75 -15.56
CA LEU A 415 35.11 -11.62 -15.83
C LEU A 415 35.96 -12.35 -14.79
N MET A 416 35.63 -12.26 -13.51
CA MET A 416 36.37 -12.94 -12.43
C MET A 416 36.17 -14.45 -12.41
N LEU A 417 35.28 -15.03 -13.23
CA LEU A 417 34.99 -16.45 -13.33
C LEU A 417 35.55 -17.11 -14.60
N ASP A 418 36.13 -16.30 -15.50
CA ASP A 418 36.72 -16.73 -16.76
C ASP A 418 38.20 -16.23 -16.84
N PRO A 419 39.17 -17.14 -16.71
CA PRO A 419 40.59 -16.77 -16.75
C PRO A 419 41.03 -16.08 -18.05
N THR A 420 40.43 -16.48 -19.19
CA THR A 420 40.78 -15.90 -20.49
C THR A 420 40.23 -14.47 -20.60
N ALA A 421 38.95 -14.27 -20.30
CA ALA A 421 38.35 -12.95 -20.32
C ALA A 421 38.96 -12.01 -19.27
N CYS A 422 39.31 -12.52 -18.08
CA CYS A 422 39.95 -11.77 -17.03
C CYS A 422 41.35 -11.25 -17.46
N ALA A 423 42.13 -12.06 -18.17
CA ALA A 423 43.46 -11.69 -18.66
C ALA A 423 43.43 -10.56 -19.70
N GLU A 424 42.32 -10.39 -20.41
CA GLU A 424 42.10 -9.32 -21.39
C GLU A 424 41.55 -8.01 -20.76
N ASP A 425 41.05 -8.07 -19.52
CA ASP A 425 40.53 -6.90 -18.80
C ASP A 425 41.51 -6.42 -17.72
N ALA A 426 41.93 -5.17 -17.80
CA ALA A 426 42.89 -4.58 -16.86
C ALA A 426 42.34 -4.49 -15.43
N GLY A 427 41.03 -4.24 -15.25
CA GLY A 427 40.38 -4.19 -13.96
C GLY A 427 40.33 -5.57 -13.30
N CYS A 428 39.91 -6.58 -14.04
CA CYS A 428 39.90 -7.96 -13.57
C CYS A 428 41.31 -8.48 -13.26
N THR A 429 42.28 -8.22 -14.12
CA THR A 429 43.70 -8.60 -13.89
C THR A 429 44.24 -8.00 -12.59
N ALA A 430 43.85 -6.77 -12.26
CA ALA A 430 44.28 -6.09 -11.03
C ALA A 430 43.69 -6.71 -9.74
N VAL A 431 42.47 -7.24 -9.77
CA VAL A 431 41.79 -7.85 -8.61
C VAL A 431 41.88 -9.37 -8.57
N GLY A 432 42.13 -10.01 -9.73
CA GLY A 432 42.31 -11.43 -9.90
C GLY A 432 41.00 -12.23 -9.95
N LEU A 433 41.14 -13.54 -10.25
CA LEU A 433 40.02 -14.47 -10.30
C LEU A 433 39.41 -14.68 -8.89
N TRP A 434 38.11 -14.99 -8.87
CA TRP A 434 37.38 -15.25 -7.64
C TRP A 434 37.08 -16.75 -7.50
N ASN A 435 37.21 -17.29 -6.28
CA ASN A 435 36.79 -18.66 -5.98
C ASN A 435 35.32 -18.72 -5.53
N PRO A 436 34.33 -19.01 -6.40
CA PRO A 436 32.92 -18.99 -6.03
C PRO A 436 32.45 -20.23 -5.28
N PHE A 437 33.31 -21.27 -5.13
CA PHE A 437 32.98 -22.53 -4.44
C PHE A 437 33.31 -22.49 -2.95
N GLN A 438 33.73 -21.34 -2.44
CA GLN A 438 34.09 -21.14 -1.04
C GLN A 438 33.41 -19.89 -0.47
N ALA A 439 32.91 -20.00 0.75
CA ALA A 439 32.40 -18.85 1.50
C ALA A 439 33.54 -17.87 1.85
N ASP A 440 33.21 -16.59 2.00
CA ASP A 440 34.12 -15.52 2.37
C ASP A 440 35.37 -15.43 1.49
N SER A 441 35.22 -15.76 0.22
CA SER A 441 36.33 -15.83 -0.76
C SER A 441 36.54 -14.56 -1.58
N LEU A 442 35.56 -13.62 -1.59
CA LEU A 442 35.71 -12.33 -2.23
C LEU A 442 36.56 -11.39 -1.38
N THR A 443 37.63 -10.88 -1.96
CA THR A 443 38.42 -9.82 -1.34
C THR A 443 37.69 -8.48 -1.39
N PRO A 444 37.99 -7.51 -0.50
CA PRO A 444 37.39 -6.17 -0.57
C PRO A 444 37.56 -5.48 -1.93
N GLN A 445 38.71 -5.74 -2.63
CA GLN A 445 38.97 -5.20 -3.96
C GLN A 445 38.08 -5.84 -5.02
N GLN A 446 37.81 -7.15 -4.93
CA GLN A 446 36.89 -7.86 -5.83
C GLN A 446 35.44 -7.43 -5.58
N VAL A 447 35.05 -7.24 -4.33
CA VAL A 447 33.73 -6.66 -3.99
C VAL A 447 33.59 -5.26 -4.60
N ALA A 448 34.57 -4.38 -4.41
CA ALA A 448 34.57 -3.03 -4.98
C ALA A 448 34.55 -3.03 -6.53
N PHE A 449 35.23 -3.98 -7.17
CA PHE A 449 35.20 -4.14 -8.62
C PHE A 449 33.85 -4.67 -9.13
N GLY A 450 33.28 -5.69 -8.46
CA GLY A 450 32.05 -6.35 -8.86
C GLY A 450 30.76 -5.64 -8.44
N SER A 451 30.82 -4.67 -7.51
CA SER A 451 29.63 -3.95 -7.06
C SER A 451 29.37 -2.71 -7.91
N ILE A 452 28.10 -2.37 -8.06
CA ILE A 452 27.64 -1.17 -8.76
C ILE A 452 26.43 -0.60 -8.00
N PRO A 453 26.38 0.73 -7.74
CA PRO A 453 25.17 1.34 -7.22
C PRO A 453 24.10 1.44 -8.32
N ASN A 454 22.82 1.58 -7.92
CA ASN A 454 21.71 1.91 -8.79
C ASN A 454 20.99 3.13 -8.22
N SER A 455 20.81 4.17 -9.01
CA SER A 455 20.29 5.47 -8.55
C SER A 455 19.16 5.98 -9.47
N PRO A 456 18.00 5.30 -9.54
CA PRO A 456 16.87 5.79 -10.31
C PRO A 456 16.23 7.02 -9.65
N VAL A 457 15.59 7.85 -10.49
CA VAL A 457 14.82 9.02 -10.03
C VAL A 457 13.45 9.05 -10.72
N ASP A 458 12.41 9.04 -9.90
CA ASP A 458 11.02 9.13 -10.32
C ASP A 458 10.43 10.49 -9.96
N THR A 459 9.66 11.08 -10.86
CA THR A 459 9.00 12.37 -10.64
C THR A 459 7.58 12.33 -11.19
N GLY A 460 6.61 12.69 -10.35
CA GLY A 460 5.22 12.89 -10.75
C GLY A 460 4.81 14.35 -10.53
N VAL A 461 4.04 14.92 -11.46
CA VAL A 461 3.50 16.27 -11.36
C VAL A 461 2.02 16.26 -11.70
N THR A 462 1.21 16.85 -10.82
CA THR A 462 -0.23 17.09 -11.05
C THR A 462 -0.50 18.58 -10.97
N LYS A 463 -1.22 19.10 -11.96
CA LYS A 463 -1.78 20.46 -11.97
C LYS A 463 -3.28 20.34 -12.15
N GLN A 464 -4.06 21.02 -11.33
CA GLN A 464 -5.50 20.91 -11.35
C GLN A 464 -6.12 22.29 -11.18
N PHE A 465 -6.97 22.68 -12.08
CA PHE A 465 -7.84 23.85 -11.98
C PHE A 465 -9.26 23.35 -11.73
N MET A 466 -9.95 23.93 -10.75
CA MET A 466 -11.33 23.60 -10.42
C MET A 466 -12.14 24.89 -10.24
N ALA A 467 -13.40 24.88 -10.70
CA ALA A 467 -14.38 25.91 -10.42
C ALA A 467 -15.72 25.25 -10.10
N ASN A 468 -16.28 25.56 -8.97
CA ASN A 468 -17.51 24.96 -8.43
C ASN A 468 -18.52 26.05 -8.10
N LEU A 469 -19.80 25.72 -8.27
CA LEU A 469 -20.93 26.54 -7.87
C LEU A 469 -21.99 25.63 -7.23
N THR A 470 -22.46 25.98 -6.05
CA THR A 470 -23.50 25.23 -5.34
C THR A 470 -24.51 26.15 -4.70
N GLY A 471 -25.73 25.69 -4.62
CA GLY A 471 -26.82 26.46 -4.04
C GLY A 471 -28.10 25.67 -3.88
N ASP A 472 -29.12 26.35 -3.59
CA ASP A 472 -30.50 25.84 -3.55
C ASP A 472 -31.47 26.78 -4.28
N THR A 473 -32.66 26.28 -4.52
CA THR A 473 -33.70 27.02 -5.26
C THR A 473 -34.45 28.05 -4.37
N GLY A 474 -34.07 28.16 -3.07
CA GLY A 474 -34.76 29.01 -2.12
C GLY A 474 -36.26 28.74 -2.05
N ASP A 475 -37.07 29.77 -2.09
CA ASP A 475 -38.54 29.67 -2.04
C ASP A 475 -39.17 28.99 -3.28
N PHE A 476 -38.38 28.84 -4.36
CA PHE A 476 -38.78 28.14 -5.60
C PHE A 476 -38.48 26.64 -5.48
N GLY A 477 -39.10 26.03 -4.45
CA GLY A 477 -38.92 24.60 -4.16
C GLY A 477 -40.21 23.81 -4.23
N LEU A 478 -40.13 22.61 -3.72
CA LEU A 478 -41.28 21.73 -3.46
C LEU A 478 -41.86 22.04 -2.07
N GLU A 479 -43.06 21.52 -1.80
CA GLU A 479 -43.63 21.62 -0.43
C GLU A 479 -42.72 21.00 0.65
N ALA A 480 -41.88 20.05 0.25
CA ALA A 480 -40.91 19.39 1.11
C ALA A 480 -39.63 20.19 1.36
N GLY A 481 -39.36 21.27 0.63
CA GLY A 481 -38.19 22.13 0.79
C GLY A 481 -37.56 22.58 -0.54
N SER A 482 -36.44 23.27 -0.46
CA SER A 482 -35.69 23.76 -1.61
C SER A 482 -34.86 22.59 -2.26
N ILE A 483 -34.72 22.66 -3.58
CA ILE A 483 -33.88 21.73 -4.31
C ILE A 483 -32.43 22.21 -4.20
N GLY A 484 -31.56 21.37 -3.60
CA GLY A 484 -30.13 21.61 -3.54
C GLY A 484 -29.46 21.17 -4.87
N TRP A 485 -28.46 21.93 -5.30
CA TRP A 485 -27.72 21.59 -6.52
C TRP A 485 -26.24 22.00 -6.45
N ALA A 486 -25.40 21.32 -7.20
CA ALA A 486 -24.01 21.70 -7.41
C ALA A 486 -23.57 21.43 -8.85
N THR A 487 -22.70 22.26 -9.37
CA THR A 487 -22.08 22.08 -10.69
C THR A 487 -20.64 22.58 -10.68
N GLY A 488 -19.81 22.04 -11.56
CA GLY A 488 -18.43 22.51 -11.65
C GLY A 488 -17.72 21.98 -12.87
N VAL A 489 -16.54 22.52 -13.06
CA VAL A 489 -15.60 22.15 -14.12
C VAL A 489 -14.22 21.91 -13.53
N GLU A 490 -13.50 20.98 -14.12
CA GLU A 490 -12.13 20.67 -13.76
C GLU A 490 -11.28 20.52 -15.01
N LYS A 491 -10.06 21.06 -14.96
CA LYS A 491 -9.00 20.78 -15.92
C LYS A 491 -7.81 20.25 -15.16
N ARG A 492 -7.31 19.06 -15.56
CA ARG A 492 -6.16 18.43 -14.91
C ARG A 492 -5.11 18.04 -15.94
N TRP A 493 -3.84 18.20 -15.54
CA TRP A 493 -2.66 17.77 -16.27
C TRP A 493 -1.85 16.88 -15.33
N GLU A 494 -1.48 15.72 -15.82
CA GLU A 494 -0.65 14.77 -15.09
C GLU A 494 0.56 14.38 -15.94
N SER A 495 1.72 14.30 -15.34
CA SER A 495 2.93 13.80 -15.96
C SER A 495 3.74 12.96 -15.00
N TYR A 496 4.36 11.94 -15.53
CA TYR A 496 5.27 11.06 -14.80
C TYR A 496 6.53 10.85 -15.63
N ARG A 497 7.68 10.82 -14.93
CA ARG A 497 8.96 10.54 -15.51
C ARG A 497 9.78 9.69 -14.57
N SER A 498 10.33 8.58 -15.09
CA SER A 498 11.29 7.70 -14.42
C SER A 498 12.60 7.70 -15.21
N ILE A 499 13.70 7.97 -14.52
CA ILE A 499 15.05 7.95 -15.10
C ILE A 499 15.84 6.87 -14.39
N PRO A 500 16.13 5.73 -15.06
CA PRO A 500 16.97 4.69 -14.49
C PRO A 500 18.45 5.12 -14.44
N ASP A 501 19.22 4.42 -13.61
CA ASP A 501 20.66 4.59 -13.52
C ASP A 501 21.36 4.20 -14.84
N GLY A 502 22.54 4.80 -15.09
CA GLY A 502 23.34 4.49 -16.29
C GLY A 502 23.75 3.01 -16.38
N GLY A 503 24.03 2.34 -15.27
CA GLY A 503 24.34 0.92 -15.22
C GLY A 503 23.16 0.03 -15.57
N ALA A 504 21.93 0.46 -15.18
CA ALA A 504 20.70 -0.22 -15.56
C ALA A 504 20.42 -0.10 -17.06
N LEU A 505 20.65 1.09 -17.65
CA LEU A 505 20.48 1.35 -19.09
C LEU A 505 21.36 0.46 -19.98
N ILE A 506 22.56 0.11 -19.53
CA ILE A 506 23.49 -0.75 -20.27
C ILE A 506 23.40 -2.23 -19.86
N GLY A 507 22.45 -2.59 -18.95
CA GLY A 507 22.20 -3.96 -18.52
C GLY A 507 23.31 -4.59 -17.68
N GLU A 508 24.14 -3.78 -17.00
CA GLU A 508 25.22 -4.28 -16.14
C GLU A 508 24.79 -4.54 -14.70
N ILE A 509 23.60 -4.05 -14.26
CA ILE A 509 23.08 -4.26 -12.90
C ILE A 509 22.15 -5.48 -12.90
N TYR A 510 22.48 -6.47 -12.08
CA TYR A 510 21.63 -7.66 -11.97
C TYR A 510 20.21 -7.32 -11.49
N GLY A 511 19.20 -7.85 -12.22
CA GLY A 511 17.78 -7.70 -11.87
C GLY A 511 17.25 -6.28 -11.96
N VAL A 512 17.98 -5.39 -12.63
CA VAL A 512 17.56 -4.02 -12.92
C VAL A 512 17.80 -3.78 -14.41
N VAL A 513 16.74 -3.91 -15.19
CA VAL A 513 16.74 -3.52 -16.61
C VAL A 513 15.75 -2.39 -16.75
N GLY A 514 16.16 -1.24 -17.22
CA GLY A 514 15.29 -0.10 -17.31
C GLY A 514 15.62 0.78 -18.50
N GLU A 515 14.57 1.16 -19.23
CA GLU A 515 14.58 2.30 -20.13
C GLU A 515 13.85 3.47 -19.46
N PRO A 516 14.12 4.75 -19.84
CA PRO A 516 13.37 5.87 -19.28
C PRO A 516 11.88 5.76 -19.59
N THR A 517 11.04 5.97 -18.57
CA THR A 517 9.60 6.17 -18.76
C THR A 517 9.31 7.66 -18.75
N GLU A 518 8.58 8.16 -19.74
CA GLU A 518 8.07 9.52 -19.72
C GLU A 518 6.69 9.56 -20.40
N GLY A 519 5.71 10.13 -19.69
CA GLY A 519 4.36 10.26 -20.21
C GLY A 519 3.63 11.42 -19.55
N ALA A 520 2.64 11.93 -20.29
CA ALA A 520 1.75 12.95 -19.79
C ALA A 520 0.39 12.84 -20.47
N TYR A 521 -0.65 13.19 -19.73
CA TYR A 521 -1.97 13.39 -20.29
C TYR A 521 -2.68 14.58 -19.62
N ASP A 522 -3.73 15.03 -20.27
CA ASP A 522 -4.64 16.00 -19.71
C ASP A 522 -6.09 15.56 -19.89
N LEU A 523 -6.94 16.11 -19.05
CA LEU A 523 -8.37 15.83 -19.09
C LEU A 523 -9.18 17.09 -18.76
N ASP A 524 -10.38 17.15 -19.30
CA ASP A 524 -11.42 18.13 -19.02
C ASP A 524 -12.63 17.42 -18.45
N GLU A 525 -13.17 17.95 -17.36
CA GLU A 525 -14.34 17.38 -16.69
C GLU A 525 -15.39 18.44 -16.42
N ALA A 526 -16.65 18.00 -16.48
CA ALA A 526 -17.79 18.79 -16.03
C ALA A 526 -18.78 17.89 -15.30
N TYR A 527 -19.36 18.40 -14.22
CA TYR A 527 -20.30 17.65 -13.43
C TYR A 527 -21.51 18.49 -13.02
N ALA A 528 -22.61 17.80 -12.73
CA ALA A 528 -23.79 18.37 -12.11
C ALA A 528 -24.38 17.38 -11.08
N GLU A 529 -24.86 17.90 -9.98
CA GLU A 529 -25.48 17.17 -8.88
C GLU A 529 -26.76 17.89 -8.44
N ILE A 530 -27.81 17.11 -8.11
CA ILE A 530 -29.06 17.63 -7.54
C ILE A 530 -29.47 16.79 -6.35
N ASN A 531 -30.12 17.43 -5.38
CA ASN A 531 -30.83 16.77 -4.27
C ASN A 531 -32.23 17.36 -4.19
N VAL A 532 -33.24 16.52 -4.36
CA VAL A 532 -34.65 16.88 -4.45
C VAL A 532 -35.40 16.36 -3.23
N PRO A 533 -35.83 17.19 -2.29
CA PRO A 533 -36.70 16.75 -1.22
C PRO A 533 -38.11 16.51 -1.79
N ILE A 534 -38.58 15.27 -1.72
CA ILE A 534 -39.85 14.85 -2.33
C ILE A 534 -40.98 14.94 -1.29
N LEU A 535 -40.72 14.46 -0.06
CA LEU A 535 -41.66 14.47 1.04
C LEU A 535 -40.96 14.94 2.33
N ALA A 536 -41.65 15.70 3.15
CA ALA A 536 -41.20 16.12 4.48
C ALA A 536 -42.40 16.26 5.46
N GLY A 537 -42.19 15.89 6.74
CA GLY A 537 -43.11 16.12 7.83
C GLY A 537 -44.45 15.37 7.73
N LEU A 538 -44.53 14.29 6.90
CA LEU A 538 -45.74 13.51 6.74
C LEU A 538 -45.72 12.25 7.62
N SER A 539 -46.90 11.76 8.01
CA SER A 539 -47.00 10.49 8.74
C SER A 539 -46.38 9.35 7.94
N TYR A 540 -45.42 8.64 8.52
CA TYR A 540 -44.60 7.61 7.86
C TYR A 540 -43.75 8.07 6.66
N ALA A 541 -43.54 9.38 6.50
CA ALA A 541 -42.66 9.97 5.51
C ALA A 541 -42.13 11.31 6.05
N GLU A 542 -41.38 11.22 7.14
CA GLU A 542 -40.74 12.38 7.77
C GLU A 542 -39.79 13.08 6.82
N ARG A 543 -39.08 12.26 5.98
CA ARG A 543 -38.20 12.71 4.91
C ARG A 543 -38.17 11.69 3.79
N LEU A 544 -38.23 12.16 2.56
CA LEU A 544 -37.90 11.40 1.36
C LEU A 544 -37.19 12.32 0.40
N ASP A 545 -35.89 12.07 0.20
CA ASP A 545 -35.05 12.80 -0.73
C ASP A 545 -34.58 11.88 -1.85
N PHE A 546 -34.47 12.45 -3.03
CA PHE A 546 -33.83 11.82 -4.20
C PHE A 546 -32.63 12.64 -4.62
N SER A 547 -31.48 12.00 -4.79
CA SER A 547 -30.25 12.63 -5.31
C SER A 547 -29.86 12.03 -6.64
N ALA A 548 -29.32 12.83 -7.54
CA ALA A 548 -28.76 12.38 -8.80
C ALA A 548 -27.51 13.23 -9.14
N ALA A 549 -26.52 12.59 -9.72
CA ALA A 549 -25.30 13.24 -10.20
C ALA A 549 -24.87 12.65 -11.55
N VAL A 550 -24.22 13.47 -12.36
CA VAL A 550 -23.61 13.09 -13.63
C VAL A 550 -22.25 13.79 -13.79
N ARG A 551 -21.27 13.07 -14.29
CA ARG A 551 -19.96 13.63 -14.66
C ARG A 551 -19.55 13.16 -16.03
N SER A 552 -19.04 14.08 -16.84
CA SER A 552 -18.38 13.81 -18.12
C SER A 552 -16.90 14.09 -17.99
N THR A 553 -16.07 13.09 -18.32
CA THR A 553 -14.61 13.16 -18.28
C THR A 553 -14.04 12.87 -19.66
N ASN A 554 -13.23 13.80 -20.19
CA ASN A 554 -12.61 13.71 -21.51
C ASN A 554 -11.09 13.71 -21.33
N TYR A 555 -10.45 12.57 -21.56
CA TYR A 555 -8.99 12.45 -21.64
C TYR A 555 -8.53 12.70 -23.09
N ASN A 556 -7.32 13.24 -23.25
CA ASN A 556 -6.73 13.42 -24.57
C ASN A 556 -6.36 12.11 -25.31
N PHE A 557 -6.44 10.94 -24.64
CA PHE A 557 -6.08 9.63 -25.19
C PHE A 557 -7.20 8.57 -25.09
N LEU A 558 -8.30 8.86 -24.37
CA LEU A 558 -9.44 7.96 -24.22
C LEU A 558 -10.72 8.57 -24.82
N GLN A 559 -11.70 7.72 -25.10
CA GLN A 559 -13.06 8.19 -25.38
C GLN A 559 -13.67 8.81 -24.12
N SER A 560 -14.60 9.75 -24.32
CA SER A 560 -15.32 10.41 -23.22
C SER A 560 -16.02 9.39 -22.32
N GLN A 561 -15.78 9.51 -21.01
CA GLN A 561 -16.40 8.71 -19.97
C GLN A 561 -17.54 9.49 -19.31
N ILE A 562 -18.71 8.87 -19.19
CA ILE A 562 -19.86 9.47 -18.51
C ILE A 562 -20.25 8.56 -17.35
N THR A 563 -20.16 9.07 -16.13
CA THR A 563 -20.59 8.37 -14.91
C THR A 563 -21.85 9.01 -14.34
N LYS A 564 -22.69 8.18 -13.71
CA LYS A 564 -23.95 8.58 -13.09
C LYS A 564 -24.03 8.01 -11.69
N LYS A 565 -24.70 8.74 -10.81
CA LYS A 565 -25.00 8.28 -9.46
C LYS A 565 -26.45 8.67 -9.11
N PHE A 566 -27.14 7.78 -8.46
CA PHE A 566 -28.48 8.01 -7.92
C PHE A 566 -28.52 7.61 -6.46
N GLY A 567 -29.24 8.37 -5.65
CA GLY A 567 -29.41 8.11 -4.23
C GLY A 567 -30.85 8.36 -3.77
N VAL A 568 -31.27 7.61 -2.77
CA VAL A 568 -32.55 7.76 -2.08
C VAL A 568 -32.29 7.76 -0.58
N GLU A 569 -32.85 8.75 0.10
CA GLU A 569 -32.89 8.86 1.57
C GLU A 569 -34.35 8.86 2.00
N TYR A 570 -34.75 7.89 2.82
CA TYR A 570 -36.13 7.76 3.30
C TYR A 570 -36.16 7.59 4.81
N SER A 571 -36.74 8.57 5.50
CA SER A 571 -37.00 8.48 6.94
C SER A 571 -38.51 8.33 7.17
N PRO A 572 -39.01 7.12 7.45
CA PRO A 572 -40.43 6.93 7.82
C PRO A 572 -40.74 7.59 9.15
N VAL A 573 -39.77 7.67 10.05
CA VAL A 573 -39.81 8.34 11.35
C VAL A 573 -38.46 8.99 11.62
N THR A 574 -38.39 9.96 12.52
CA THR A 574 -37.14 10.69 12.83
C THR A 574 -36.00 9.79 13.31
N SER A 575 -36.30 8.67 13.91
CA SER A 575 -35.33 7.73 14.46
C SER A 575 -34.79 6.70 13.44
N LEU A 576 -35.30 6.67 12.21
CA LEU A 576 -34.88 5.70 11.19
C LEU A 576 -34.66 6.36 9.83
N LEU A 577 -33.45 6.30 9.31
CA LEU A 577 -33.10 6.63 7.93
C LEU A 577 -32.77 5.36 7.17
N VAL A 578 -33.46 5.09 6.07
CA VAL A 578 -33.12 4.08 5.07
C VAL A 578 -32.50 4.77 3.89
N ARG A 579 -31.39 4.24 3.39
CA ARG A 579 -30.64 4.81 2.28
C ARG A 579 -30.28 3.77 1.23
N ALA A 580 -30.21 4.22 -0.03
CA ALA A 580 -29.76 3.41 -1.12
C ALA A 580 -29.03 4.26 -2.16
N THR A 581 -27.95 3.72 -2.74
CA THR A 581 -27.20 4.35 -3.83
C THR A 581 -26.93 3.35 -4.94
N TYR A 582 -26.88 3.86 -6.17
CA TYR A 582 -26.34 3.20 -7.34
C TYR A 582 -25.38 4.17 -8.02
N ALA A 583 -24.18 3.72 -8.36
CA ALA A 583 -23.17 4.54 -8.99
C ALA A 583 -22.38 3.78 -10.05
N ASP A 584 -22.19 4.39 -11.21
CA ASP A 584 -21.18 3.99 -12.17
C ASP A 584 -19.81 4.55 -11.75
N GLY A 585 -18.75 3.80 -12.01
CA GLY A 585 -17.38 4.23 -11.76
C GLY A 585 -16.46 3.83 -12.91
N PHE A 586 -15.29 4.44 -12.96
CA PHE A 586 -14.25 4.04 -13.89
C PHE A 586 -12.87 4.36 -13.34
N ARG A 587 -11.85 3.69 -13.88
CA ARG A 587 -10.43 4.04 -13.71
C ARG A 587 -9.76 4.16 -15.07
N ALA A 588 -9.19 5.32 -15.36
CA ALA A 588 -8.33 5.50 -16.50
C ALA A 588 -6.99 4.76 -16.29
N PRO A 589 -6.36 4.25 -17.36
CA PRO A 589 -4.99 3.75 -17.27
C PRO A 589 -4.04 4.83 -16.74
N SER A 590 -3.14 4.44 -15.84
CA SER A 590 -2.07 5.32 -15.38
C SER A 590 -1.01 5.53 -16.48
N ILE A 591 -0.15 6.54 -16.31
CA ILE A 591 0.97 6.77 -17.24
C ILE A 591 1.88 5.55 -17.29
N THR A 592 2.04 4.84 -16.18
CA THR A 592 2.83 3.61 -16.12
C THR A 592 2.14 2.45 -16.83
N ASP A 593 0.81 2.30 -16.71
CA ASP A 593 0.05 1.29 -17.48
C ASP A 593 0.22 1.49 -19.00
N LEU A 594 0.34 2.76 -19.44
CA LEU A 594 0.44 3.11 -20.86
C LEU A 594 1.86 3.04 -21.41
N TYR A 595 2.84 3.57 -20.68
CA TYR A 595 4.15 3.96 -21.22
C TYR A 595 5.36 3.38 -20.49
N SER A 596 5.19 2.51 -19.49
CA SER A 596 6.35 1.85 -18.86
C SER A 596 7.13 1.06 -19.90
N PRO A 597 8.47 1.18 -19.94
CA PRO A 597 9.28 0.30 -20.76
C PRO A 597 9.18 -1.14 -20.23
N GLN A 598 9.63 -2.08 -21.04
CA GLN A 598 9.76 -3.45 -20.56
C GLN A 598 10.86 -3.52 -19.49
N ALA A 599 10.49 -4.01 -18.31
CA ALA A 599 11.38 -4.20 -17.19
C ALA A 599 11.32 -5.64 -16.69
N GLU A 600 12.46 -6.18 -16.28
CA GLU A 600 12.52 -7.49 -15.66
C GLU A 600 12.12 -7.39 -14.18
N SER A 601 11.25 -8.31 -13.76
CA SER A 601 10.87 -8.55 -12.37
C SER A 601 11.02 -10.03 -12.03
N ASN A 602 11.20 -10.35 -10.73
CA ASN A 602 11.23 -11.74 -10.25
C ASN A 602 9.93 -12.03 -9.50
N THR A 603 8.93 -12.48 -10.23
CA THR A 603 7.57 -12.70 -9.71
C THR A 603 7.42 -14.11 -9.15
N PRO A 604 6.85 -14.28 -7.95
CA PRO A 604 6.47 -15.59 -7.43
C PRO A 604 5.44 -16.27 -8.32
N TYR A 605 5.58 -17.58 -8.55
CA TYR A 605 4.63 -18.35 -9.33
C TYR A 605 4.43 -19.76 -8.75
N VAL A 606 3.34 -20.39 -9.14
CA VAL A 606 3.06 -21.79 -8.86
C VAL A 606 3.42 -22.60 -10.09
N ASP A 607 4.46 -23.44 -9.96
CA ASP A 607 4.87 -24.29 -11.07
C ASP A 607 3.95 -25.52 -11.15
N PRO A 608 3.24 -25.73 -12.27
CA PRO A 608 2.33 -26.87 -12.41
C PRO A 608 3.05 -28.22 -12.47
N CYS A 609 4.35 -28.24 -12.72
CA CYS A 609 5.15 -29.45 -12.79
C CYS A 609 5.70 -29.90 -11.42
N LEU A 610 5.41 -29.21 -10.33
CA LEU A 610 5.84 -29.66 -9.01
C LEU A 610 5.20 -31.02 -8.68
N GLU A 611 6.06 -32.02 -8.37
CA GLU A 611 5.65 -33.39 -8.04
C GLU A 611 4.59 -33.99 -9.00
N TYR A 612 4.64 -33.61 -10.28
CA TYR A 612 3.58 -33.87 -11.24
C TYR A 612 3.18 -35.34 -11.39
N ALA A 613 4.12 -36.29 -11.14
CA ALA A 613 3.81 -37.73 -11.24
C ALA A 613 2.84 -38.19 -10.15
N THR A 614 2.95 -37.63 -8.94
CA THR A 614 2.15 -37.97 -7.76
C THR A 614 0.97 -37.01 -7.53
N ASN A 615 0.97 -35.86 -8.18
CA ASN A 615 -0.10 -34.90 -8.10
C ASN A 615 -1.39 -35.46 -8.76
N GLY A 616 -2.39 -35.77 -7.92
CA GLY A 616 -3.66 -36.31 -8.38
C GLY A 616 -4.53 -35.34 -9.19
N SER A 617 -4.30 -34.04 -9.02
CA SER A 617 -5.00 -32.97 -9.74
C SER A 617 -4.40 -32.64 -11.09
N ALA A 618 -3.15 -33.09 -11.38
CA ALA A 618 -2.49 -32.82 -12.64
C ALA A 618 -3.08 -33.64 -13.78
N SER A 619 -3.46 -32.98 -14.87
CA SER A 619 -4.00 -33.61 -16.08
C SER A 619 -2.98 -34.55 -16.74
N ALA A 620 -3.45 -35.52 -17.53
CA ALA A 620 -2.56 -36.38 -18.29
C ALA A 620 -1.71 -35.59 -19.30
N THR A 621 -2.25 -34.52 -19.87
CA THR A 621 -1.55 -33.61 -20.78
C THR A 621 -0.42 -32.87 -20.06
N LEU A 622 -0.72 -32.30 -18.90
CA LEU A 622 0.28 -31.62 -18.06
C LEU A 622 1.43 -32.56 -17.69
N LYS A 623 1.12 -33.76 -17.21
CA LYS A 623 2.13 -34.78 -16.87
C LYS A 623 3.04 -35.12 -18.06
N ALA A 624 2.43 -35.27 -19.25
CA ALA A 624 3.18 -35.55 -20.47
C ALA A 624 4.10 -34.40 -20.88
N ASN A 625 3.61 -33.16 -20.78
CA ASN A 625 4.37 -31.95 -21.10
C ASN A 625 5.50 -31.71 -20.10
N CYS A 626 5.27 -31.89 -18.79
CA CYS A 626 6.35 -31.80 -17.78
C CYS A 626 7.47 -32.85 -18.02
N ALA A 627 7.08 -34.06 -18.37
CA ALA A 627 8.07 -35.10 -18.74
C ALA A 627 8.82 -34.78 -20.05
N ALA A 628 8.13 -34.16 -21.04
CA ALA A 628 8.75 -33.73 -22.29
C ALA A 628 9.76 -32.57 -22.09
N GLU A 629 9.59 -31.77 -21.03
CA GLU A 629 10.56 -30.75 -20.61
C GLU A 629 11.80 -31.34 -19.88
N GLY A 630 11.88 -32.64 -19.70
CA GLY A 630 13.01 -33.33 -19.06
C GLY A 630 12.98 -33.31 -17.53
N LEU A 631 11.86 -32.93 -16.93
CA LEU A 631 11.74 -32.84 -15.47
C LEU A 631 11.53 -34.22 -14.83
N PRO A 632 12.11 -34.50 -13.65
CA PRO A 632 11.83 -35.74 -12.91
C PRO A 632 10.40 -35.70 -12.33
N GLY A 633 9.74 -36.86 -12.21
CA GLY A 633 8.34 -36.95 -11.73
C GLY A 633 8.08 -36.39 -10.32
N ASN A 634 9.12 -36.34 -9.50
CA ASN A 634 9.15 -35.73 -8.16
C ASN A 634 9.84 -34.36 -8.16
N PHE A 635 9.73 -33.61 -9.24
CA PHE A 635 10.35 -32.30 -9.41
C PHE A 635 9.94 -31.33 -8.30
N LEU A 636 10.92 -30.64 -7.73
CA LEU A 636 10.77 -29.58 -6.73
C LEU A 636 11.64 -28.39 -7.12
N LEU A 637 11.13 -27.19 -6.91
CA LEU A 637 11.90 -25.95 -7.09
C LEU A 637 12.48 -25.50 -5.74
N PRO A 638 13.76 -25.10 -5.71
CA PRO A 638 14.35 -24.47 -4.52
C PRO A 638 13.77 -23.08 -4.19
N ASN A 639 13.21 -22.41 -5.20
CA ASN A 639 12.58 -21.10 -5.12
C ASN A 639 11.38 -21.10 -6.09
N ASN A 640 10.36 -20.33 -5.79
CA ASN A 640 9.15 -20.21 -6.61
C ASN A 640 9.07 -18.86 -7.37
N GLN A 641 10.20 -18.23 -7.64
CA GLN A 641 10.26 -17.00 -8.43
C GLN A 641 10.75 -17.27 -9.84
N SER A 642 10.16 -16.61 -10.83
CA SER A 642 10.63 -16.60 -12.22
C SER A 642 10.76 -15.18 -12.71
N ALA A 643 11.63 -14.95 -13.68
CA ALA A 643 11.72 -13.68 -14.36
C ALA A 643 10.41 -13.39 -15.11
N THR A 644 9.88 -12.19 -14.96
CA THR A 644 8.81 -11.63 -15.77
C THR A 644 9.33 -10.40 -16.49
N LEU A 645 8.93 -10.23 -17.74
CA LEU A 645 9.19 -9.03 -18.51
C LEU A 645 7.88 -8.28 -18.66
N GLU A 646 7.72 -7.21 -17.92
CA GLU A 646 6.51 -6.41 -17.87
C GLU A 646 6.76 -5.02 -18.46
N GLY A 647 5.82 -4.48 -19.23
CA GLY A 647 5.91 -3.14 -19.82
C GLY A 647 4.53 -2.53 -19.98
N GLY A 648 4.46 -1.26 -20.38
CA GLY A 648 3.21 -0.56 -20.63
C GLY A 648 2.51 -1.01 -21.93
N ASN A 649 1.23 -0.66 -22.05
CA ASN A 649 0.43 -0.90 -23.24
C ASN A 649 -0.37 0.36 -23.61
N PRO A 650 0.01 1.09 -24.66
CA PRO A 650 -0.71 2.31 -25.07
C PRO A 650 -2.16 2.08 -25.53
N ASN A 651 -2.56 0.81 -25.74
CA ASN A 651 -3.89 0.46 -26.22
C ASN A 651 -4.83 -0.02 -25.10
N VAL A 652 -4.39 0.00 -23.84
CA VAL A 652 -5.24 -0.38 -22.73
C VAL A 652 -6.35 0.66 -22.52
N GLY A 653 -7.58 0.19 -22.35
CA GLY A 653 -8.77 1.02 -22.09
C GLY A 653 -9.00 1.28 -20.61
N PRO A 654 -10.05 2.03 -20.26
CA PRO A 654 -10.44 2.21 -18.86
C PRO A 654 -11.02 0.93 -18.26
N GLU A 655 -10.97 0.81 -16.95
CA GLU A 655 -11.81 -0.11 -16.20
C GLU A 655 -13.18 0.52 -16.00
N GLU A 656 -14.23 -0.28 -16.03
CA GLU A 656 -15.60 0.15 -15.73
C GLU A 656 -16.12 -0.56 -14.50
N SER A 657 -16.96 0.13 -13.71
CA SER A 657 -17.51 -0.47 -12.49
C SER A 657 -18.94 -0.03 -12.21
N THR A 658 -19.67 -0.89 -11.50
CA THR A 658 -20.93 -0.54 -10.88
C THR A 658 -20.86 -0.78 -9.38
N SER A 659 -21.43 0.14 -8.59
CA SER A 659 -21.53 0.04 -7.14
C SER A 659 -23.00 0.22 -6.71
N THR A 660 -23.46 -0.68 -5.84
CA THR A 660 -24.79 -0.59 -5.23
C THR A 660 -24.64 -0.67 -3.71
N THR A 661 -25.23 0.29 -3.00
CA THR A 661 -25.26 0.27 -1.53
C THR A 661 -26.69 0.44 -1.05
N VAL A 662 -27.11 -0.35 -0.05
CA VAL A 662 -28.43 -0.26 0.59
C VAL A 662 -28.24 -0.45 2.08
N GLY A 663 -28.75 0.48 2.88
CA GLY A 663 -28.60 0.40 4.32
C GLY A 663 -29.58 1.23 5.11
N PHE A 664 -29.32 1.30 6.41
CA PHE A 664 -30.11 2.14 7.31
C PHE A 664 -29.25 2.69 8.44
N VAL A 665 -29.69 3.83 8.97
CA VAL A 665 -29.21 4.42 10.24
C VAL A 665 -30.39 4.47 11.20
N TYR A 666 -30.20 3.92 12.40
CA TYR A 666 -31.21 3.83 13.43
C TYR A 666 -30.75 4.45 14.75
N THR A 667 -31.50 5.42 15.23
CA THR A 667 -31.31 6.13 16.52
C THR A 667 -32.51 5.88 17.41
N PRO A 668 -32.59 4.76 18.17
CA PRO A 668 -33.79 4.38 18.94
C PRO A 668 -34.06 5.35 20.09
N GLU A 669 -35.25 5.86 20.16
CA GLU A 669 -35.71 6.78 21.25
C GLU A 669 -35.67 6.15 22.65
N PHE A 670 -35.80 4.80 22.75
CA PHE A 670 -35.76 4.04 24.00
C PHE A 670 -34.38 3.77 24.56
N VAL A 671 -33.32 4.01 23.78
CA VAL A 671 -31.91 3.98 24.22
C VAL A 671 -31.28 5.29 23.81
N GLU A 672 -31.21 6.22 24.77
CA GLU A 672 -30.58 7.52 24.52
C GLU A 672 -29.12 7.36 24.01
N ASN A 673 -28.75 8.19 23.05
CA ASN A 673 -27.42 8.32 22.51
C ASN A 673 -26.89 7.04 21.81
N LEU A 674 -27.75 6.14 21.38
CA LEU A 674 -27.37 5.00 20.53
C LEU A 674 -27.60 5.35 19.06
N THR A 675 -26.58 5.14 18.22
CA THR A 675 -26.71 5.18 16.76
C THR A 675 -26.20 3.85 16.22
N VAL A 676 -26.93 3.24 15.29
CA VAL A 676 -26.55 2.00 14.60
C VAL A 676 -26.73 2.21 13.11
N ALA A 677 -25.70 1.96 12.32
CA ALA A 677 -25.75 1.94 10.86
C ALA A 677 -25.34 0.57 10.33
N ILE A 678 -26.06 0.06 9.33
CA ILE A 678 -25.72 -1.16 8.60
C ILE A 678 -25.99 -0.91 7.12
N ASP A 679 -24.97 -1.14 6.30
CA ASP A 679 -25.01 -0.96 4.85
C ASP A 679 -24.55 -2.24 4.14
N TYR A 680 -25.37 -2.80 3.30
CA TYR A 680 -24.98 -3.80 2.31
C TYR A 680 -24.35 -3.09 1.13
N TYR A 681 -23.25 -3.60 0.64
CA TYR A 681 -22.60 -3.12 -0.58
C TYR A 681 -22.36 -4.25 -1.57
N LYS A 682 -22.36 -3.90 -2.86
CA LYS A 682 -21.88 -4.74 -3.95
C LYS A 682 -21.12 -3.85 -4.95
N VAL A 683 -19.91 -4.26 -5.33
CA VAL A 683 -19.08 -3.59 -6.34
C VAL A 683 -18.67 -4.64 -7.38
N GLU A 684 -18.91 -4.33 -8.64
CA GLU A 684 -18.51 -5.14 -9.80
C GLU A 684 -17.56 -4.30 -10.67
N ILE A 685 -16.46 -4.88 -11.12
CA ILE A 685 -15.46 -4.23 -11.99
C ILE A 685 -15.24 -5.12 -13.20
N ASP A 686 -15.51 -4.55 -14.38
CA ASP A 686 -15.27 -5.18 -15.66
C ASP A 686 -14.05 -4.57 -16.36
N GLY A 687 -13.34 -5.40 -17.11
CA GLY A 687 -12.15 -4.96 -17.83
C GLY A 687 -11.07 -4.40 -16.92
N ALA A 688 -10.91 -4.94 -15.71
CA ALA A 688 -9.86 -4.53 -14.80
C ALA A 688 -8.50 -4.66 -15.46
N ILE A 689 -7.68 -3.62 -15.33
CA ILE A 689 -6.34 -3.57 -15.90
C ILE A 689 -5.45 -4.48 -15.06
N GLY A 690 -4.91 -5.50 -15.68
CA GLY A 690 -4.02 -6.46 -15.06
C GLY A 690 -2.98 -6.97 -16.04
N VAL A 691 -1.86 -7.43 -15.53
CA VAL A 691 -0.88 -8.20 -16.29
C VAL A 691 -1.27 -9.67 -16.21
N PRO A 692 -1.21 -10.45 -17.31
CA PRO A 692 -1.51 -11.87 -17.27
C PRO A 692 -0.76 -12.58 -16.14
N ASN A 693 -1.47 -13.31 -15.30
CA ASN A 693 -0.87 -13.99 -14.16
C ASN A 693 0.11 -15.07 -14.63
N ILE A 694 1.38 -14.96 -14.23
CA ILE A 694 2.45 -15.88 -14.65
C ILE A 694 2.10 -17.35 -14.39
N SER A 695 1.49 -17.69 -13.24
CA SER A 695 1.07 -19.06 -12.92
C SER A 695 -0.02 -19.53 -13.86
N ALA A 696 -1.00 -18.67 -14.20
CA ALA A 696 -2.06 -18.99 -15.13
C ALA A 696 -1.55 -19.16 -16.57
N VAL A 697 -0.60 -18.32 -17.00
CA VAL A 697 0.07 -18.45 -18.31
C VAL A 697 0.79 -19.79 -18.42
N ILE A 698 1.59 -20.14 -17.42
CA ILE A 698 2.34 -21.40 -17.41
C ILE A 698 1.37 -22.60 -17.33
N GLN A 699 0.37 -22.54 -16.46
CA GLN A 699 -0.63 -23.60 -16.32
C GLN A 699 -1.36 -23.84 -17.65
N SER A 700 -1.87 -22.80 -18.29
CA SER A 700 -2.57 -22.88 -19.58
C SER A 700 -1.67 -23.43 -20.70
N CYS A 701 -0.40 -23.06 -20.71
CA CYS A 701 0.57 -23.61 -21.66
C CYS A 701 0.79 -25.11 -21.46
N TYR A 702 1.04 -25.54 -20.21
CA TYR A 702 1.36 -26.93 -19.89
C TYR A 702 0.12 -27.85 -19.92
N ASP A 703 -1.09 -27.35 -19.74
CA ASP A 703 -2.34 -28.11 -19.90
C ASP A 703 -2.77 -28.27 -21.38
N SER A 704 -2.15 -27.56 -22.29
CA SER A 704 -2.50 -27.65 -23.71
C SER A 704 -1.72 -28.77 -24.42
N PRO A 705 -2.35 -29.57 -25.32
CA PRO A 705 -1.69 -30.63 -26.05
C PRO A 705 -0.48 -30.14 -26.83
N ASN A 706 0.72 -30.70 -26.54
CA ASN A 706 1.99 -30.33 -27.18
C ASN A 706 2.32 -28.82 -27.13
N PHE A 707 1.93 -28.14 -26.05
CA PHE A 707 2.14 -26.70 -25.84
C PHE A 707 1.49 -25.82 -26.94
N SER A 708 0.25 -26.13 -27.30
CA SER A 708 -0.47 -25.45 -28.39
C SER A 708 -1.24 -24.18 -27.96
N SER A 709 -1.34 -23.90 -26.67
CA SER A 709 -1.99 -22.67 -26.16
C SER A 709 -1.26 -21.40 -26.63
N ALA A 710 -2.00 -20.35 -26.90
CA ALA A 710 -1.45 -19.01 -27.16
C ALA A 710 -0.59 -18.50 -25.99
N SER A 711 -0.91 -18.92 -24.75
CA SER A 711 -0.12 -18.61 -23.56
C SER A 711 1.33 -19.06 -23.64
N CYS A 712 1.63 -20.12 -24.42
CA CYS A 712 3.01 -20.59 -24.61
C CYS A 712 3.90 -19.57 -25.34
N ALA A 713 3.33 -18.71 -26.18
CA ALA A 713 4.08 -17.67 -26.86
C ALA A 713 4.55 -16.55 -25.92
N LEU A 714 3.96 -16.45 -24.72
CA LEU A 714 4.37 -15.50 -23.68
C LEU A 714 5.57 -16.03 -22.85
N ILE A 715 5.94 -17.29 -23.00
CA ILE A 715 7.06 -17.90 -22.27
C ILE A 715 8.31 -17.85 -23.15
N GLY A 716 9.39 -17.24 -22.66
CA GLY A 716 10.66 -17.14 -23.38
C GLY A 716 10.65 -16.12 -24.53
N GLY A 717 9.80 -15.08 -24.46
CA GLY A 717 9.75 -13.99 -25.43
C GLY A 717 11.04 -13.15 -25.50
N PRO A 718 11.12 -12.17 -26.41
CA PRO A 718 12.27 -11.26 -26.53
C PRO A 718 12.55 -10.57 -25.21
N GLY A 719 13.79 -10.65 -24.70
CA GLY A 719 14.20 -10.14 -23.39
C GLY A 719 14.12 -11.17 -22.27
N ALA A 720 13.65 -12.40 -22.53
CA ALA A 720 13.83 -13.51 -21.58
C ALA A 720 15.32 -13.64 -21.26
N VAL A 721 15.63 -13.76 -19.96
CA VAL A 721 17.02 -13.88 -19.51
C VAL A 721 17.69 -15.02 -20.26
N ASP A 722 18.81 -14.73 -20.92
CA ASP A 722 19.59 -15.70 -21.66
C ASP A 722 20.29 -16.64 -20.67
N ARG A 723 19.54 -17.62 -20.16
CA ARG A 723 20.03 -18.67 -19.26
C ARG A 723 20.21 -19.95 -20.07
N PRO A 724 21.28 -20.73 -19.81
CA PRO A 724 21.42 -22.02 -20.43
C PRO A 724 20.17 -22.89 -20.20
N GLY A 725 19.52 -23.31 -21.28
CA GLY A 725 18.30 -24.10 -21.17
C GLY A 725 18.55 -25.52 -20.65
N LEU A 726 17.55 -26.12 -20.00
CA LEU A 726 17.57 -27.56 -19.70
C LEU A 726 17.58 -28.33 -21.01
N GLN A 727 18.47 -29.32 -21.14
CA GLN A 727 18.62 -30.08 -22.37
C GLN A 727 17.31 -30.75 -22.79
N GLY A 728 16.78 -30.35 -23.94
CA GLY A 728 15.52 -30.86 -24.48
C GLY A 728 14.30 -30.09 -24.07
N SER A 729 14.41 -29.15 -23.14
CA SER A 729 13.33 -28.27 -22.74
C SER A 729 13.11 -27.11 -23.72
N LYS A 730 11.86 -26.66 -23.85
CA LYS A 730 11.49 -25.47 -24.62
C LYS A 730 11.42 -24.21 -23.75
N PHE A 731 11.05 -24.36 -22.48
CA PHE A 731 10.63 -23.28 -21.61
C PHE A 731 11.36 -23.22 -20.26
N ARG A 732 12.37 -24.11 -20.06
CA ARG A 732 13.04 -24.19 -18.75
C ARG A 732 14.53 -24.03 -18.86
N ASP A 733 15.09 -23.34 -17.86
CA ASP A 733 16.53 -23.26 -17.69
C ASP A 733 17.10 -24.58 -17.11
N PHE A 734 18.42 -24.63 -17.00
CA PHE A 734 19.16 -25.80 -16.49
C PHE A 734 18.78 -26.24 -15.07
N GLN A 735 18.17 -25.36 -14.25
CA GLN A 735 17.68 -25.66 -12.90
C GLN A 735 16.22 -26.11 -12.90
N GLY A 736 15.55 -26.02 -14.03
CA GLY A 736 14.15 -26.36 -14.19
C GLY A 736 13.20 -25.18 -13.98
N TYR A 737 13.71 -23.95 -13.78
CA TYR A 737 12.87 -22.75 -13.74
C TYR A 737 12.35 -22.41 -15.13
N VAL A 738 11.15 -21.85 -15.18
CA VAL A 738 10.63 -21.26 -16.41
C VAL A 738 11.47 -20.05 -16.80
N VAL A 739 11.90 -19.98 -18.06
CA VAL A 739 12.86 -18.98 -18.57
C VAL A 739 12.35 -17.53 -18.60
N GLY A 740 11.16 -17.28 -18.16
CA GLY A 740 10.53 -15.98 -18.05
C GLY A 740 9.19 -15.91 -18.76
N VAL A 741 8.34 -15.01 -18.34
CA VAL A 741 7.02 -14.76 -18.94
C VAL A 741 6.91 -13.30 -19.29
N THR A 742 6.48 -12.99 -20.52
CA THR A 742 6.24 -11.61 -20.99
C THR A 742 4.78 -11.26 -20.79
N GLY A 743 4.50 -10.08 -20.22
CA GLY A 743 3.16 -9.56 -20.04
C GLY A 743 3.08 -8.05 -20.24
N ALA A 744 1.90 -7.58 -20.65
CA ALA A 744 1.58 -6.16 -20.72
C ALA A 744 0.19 -5.91 -20.10
N PRO A 745 -0.06 -4.75 -19.49
CA PRO A 745 -1.37 -4.38 -18.96
C PRO A 745 -2.45 -4.53 -20.03
N SER A 746 -3.57 -5.11 -19.67
CA SER A 746 -4.71 -5.37 -20.56
C SER A 746 -6.01 -5.37 -19.76
N ASN A 747 -7.12 -5.04 -20.40
CA ASN A 747 -8.46 -5.05 -19.80
C ASN A 747 -9.03 -6.49 -19.79
N ILE A 748 -8.51 -7.35 -18.96
CA ILE A 748 -8.77 -8.81 -19.01
C ILE A 748 -9.45 -9.37 -17.77
N ALA A 749 -9.32 -8.71 -16.63
CA ALA A 749 -9.79 -9.24 -15.36
C ALA A 749 -11.18 -8.70 -14.98
N THR A 750 -11.87 -9.44 -14.13
CA THR A 750 -13.10 -9.00 -13.48
C THR A 750 -12.98 -9.19 -11.96
N PHE A 751 -13.57 -8.28 -11.21
CA PHE A 751 -13.71 -8.36 -9.75
C PHE A 751 -15.16 -8.19 -9.34
N GLU A 752 -15.58 -8.96 -8.36
CA GLU A 752 -16.86 -8.76 -7.69
C GLU A 752 -16.64 -8.88 -6.17
N THR A 753 -17.10 -7.87 -5.42
CA THR A 753 -17.08 -7.92 -3.95
C THR A 753 -18.40 -7.46 -3.38
N ALA A 754 -18.88 -8.19 -2.37
CA ALA A 754 -20.10 -7.86 -1.65
C ALA A 754 -19.97 -8.14 -0.15
N GLY A 755 -20.72 -7.40 0.64
CA GLY A 755 -20.69 -7.56 2.09
C GLY A 755 -21.54 -6.56 2.84
N TYR A 756 -21.32 -6.50 4.14
CA TYR A 756 -22.00 -5.57 5.04
C TYR A 756 -20.96 -4.76 5.80
N ASP A 757 -21.11 -3.45 5.77
CA ASP A 757 -20.44 -2.54 6.68
C ASP A 757 -21.38 -2.18 7.83
N PHE A 758 -20.87 -2.13 9.05
CA PHE A 758 -21.67 -1.76 10.21
C PHE A 758 -20.89 -0.87 11.16
N ASP A 759 -21.59 0.14 11.69
CA ASP A 759 -21.12 1.06 12.70
C ASP A 759 -22.15 1.14 13.82
N ALA A 760 -21.71 1.13 15.08
CA ALA A 760 -22.58 1.42 16.21
C ALA A 760 -21.83 2.28 17.22
N SER A 761 -22.46 3.35 17.67
CA SER A 761 -21.92 4.23 18.71
C SER A 761 -22.95 4.44 19.80
N TRP A 762 -22.49 4.39 21.03
CA TRP A 762 -23.32 4.66 22.20
C TRP A 762 -22.51 5.36 23.27
N TYR A 763 -23.13 6.32 23.93
CA TYR A 763 -22.52 6.92 25.11
C TYR A 763 -23.55 7.11 26.24
N LYS A 764 -23.04 7.06 27.47
CA LYS A 764 -23.87 7.30 28.66
C LYS A 764 -23.07 8.03 29.73
N ASP A 765 -23.68 9.08 30.26
CA ASP A 765 -23.10 9.77 31.41
C ASP A 765 -23.30 8.93 32.67
N LEU A 766 -22.21 8.61 33.37
CA LEU A 766 -22.14 7.77 34.56
C LEU A 766 -21.39 8.53 35.67
N GLY A 767 -22.16 9.11 36.61
CA GLY A 767 -21.60 9.91 37.70
C GLY A 767 -20.88 11.15 37.16
N THR A 768 -19.58 11.29 37.40
CA THR A 768 -18.75 12.40 36.92
C THR A 768 -18.09 12.13 35.57
N GLY A 769 -18.34 10.98 34.97
CA GLY A 769 -17.69 10.59 33.72
C GLY A 769 -18.68 10.08 32.69
N ARG A 770 -18.16 9.85 31.45
CA ARG A 770 -18.89 9.35 30.31
C ARG A 770 -18.32 8.03 29.86
N LEU A 771 -19.19 7.03 29.73
CA LEU A 771 -18.89 5.76 29.05
C LEU A 771 -19.19 5.91 27.56
N ASN A 772 -18.22 5.58 26.72
CA ASN A 772 -18.34 5.54 25.27
C ASN A 772 -18.13 4.11 24.78
N VAL A 773 -18.99 3.66 23.87
CA VAL A 773 -18.86 2.36 23.19
C VAL A 773 -18.97 2.63 21.71
N ARG A 774 -17.99 2.15 20.93
CA ARG A 774 -18.02 2.20 19.46
C ARG A 774 -17.66 0.84 18.91
N LEU A 775 -18.48 0.36 17.98
CA LEU A 775 -18.22 -0.84 17.20
C LEU A 775 -18.22 -0.44 15.74
N ASP A 776 -17.13 -0.70 15.02
CA ASP A 776 -17.07 -0.58 13.58
C ASP A 776 -16.57 -1.90 12.97
N GLY A 777 -17.09 -2.26 11.80
CA GLY A 777 -16.72 -3.53 11.19
C GLY A 777 -17.21 -3.71 9.77
N THR A 778 -16.66 -4.74 9.14
CA THR A 778 -17.08 -5.22 7.82
C THR A 778 -17.22 -6.73 7.84
N TYR A 779 -18.29 -7.23 7.19
CA TYR A 779 -18.53 -8.65 6.95
C TYR A 779 -18.53 -8.91 5.45
N LEU A 780 -17.47 -9.52 4.95
CA LEU A 780 -17.28 -9.86 3.54
C LEU A 780 -18.07 -11.15 3.22
N THR A 781 -19.05 -11.06 2.34
CA THR A 781 -19.84 -12.22 1.88
C THR A 781 -19.27 -12.83 0.61
N GLU A 782 -18.71 -12.00 -0.27
CA GLU A 782 -18.18 -12.39 -1.56
C GLU A 782 -16.95 -11.57 -1.92
N TYR A 783 -15.96 -12.21 -2.48
CA TYR A 783 -14.83 -11.61 -3.17
C TYR A 783 -14.39 -12.54 -4.28
N SER A 784 -14.86 -12.28 -5.49
CA SER A 784 -14.59 -13.08 -6.68
C SER A 784 -13.61 -12.37 -7.60
N TYR A 785 -12.67 -13.13 -8.16
CA TYR A 785 -11.70 -12.66 -9.14
C TYR A 785 -11.58 -13.62 -10.29
N GLN A 786 -11.67 -13.10 -11.52
CA GLN A 786 -11.37 -13.85 -12.73
C GLN A 786 -10.25 -13.13 -13.49
N SER A 787 -9.14 -13.79 -13.71
CA SER A 787 -7.92 -13.18 -14.26
C SER A 787 -8.03 -12.82 -15.75
N GLN A 788 -8.90 -13.52 -16.48
CA GLN A 788 -9.20 -13.28 -17.89
C GLN A 788 -10.49 -14.04 -18.28
N GLU A 789 -11.12 -13.65 -19.37
CA GLU A 789 -12.31 -14.34 -19.89
C GLU A 789 -12.02 -15.84 -20.13
N GLY A 790 -12.89 -16.69 -19.58
CA GLY A 790 -12.77 -18.16 -19.64
C GLY A 790 -11.81 -18.79 -18.64
N ALA A 791 -11.13 -18.02 -17.80
CA ALA A 791 -10.40 -18.55 -16.66
C ALA A 791 -11.35 -18.93 -15.51
N ASP A 792 -10.90 -19.79 -14.60
CA ASP A 792 -11.68 -20.12 -13.40
C ASP A 792 -11.88 -18.87 -12.52
N VAL A 793 -13.09 -18.72 -11.99
CA VAL A 793 -13.39 -17.70 -10.99
C VAL A 793 -12.88 -18.15 -9.64
N LEU A 794 -12.01 -17.36 -9.03
CA LEU A 794 -11.49 -17.59 -7.70
C LEU A 794 -12.38 -16.90 -6.66
N ASP A 795 -12.98 -17.66 -5.75
CA ASP A 795 -13.65 -17.13 -4.57
C ASP A 795 -12.62 -16.99 -3.43
N LEU A 796 -12.36 -15.76 -3.02
CA LEU A 796 -11.34 -15.40 -2.03
C LEU A 796 -11.94 -15.09 -0.65
N ALA A 797 -13.25 -14.95 -0.51
CA ALA A 797 -13.90 -14.60 0.76
C ALA A 797 -13.64 -15.67 1.84
N GLY A 798 -13.01 -15.29 2.94
CA GLY A 798 -12.60 -16.23 4.00
C GLY A 798 -11.33 -17.02 3.69
N LYS A 799 -10.59 -16.64 2.66
CA LYS A 799 -9.34 -17.31 2.26
C LYS A 799 -8.14 -16.39 2.33
N TYR A 800 -6.96 -16.99 2.36
CA TYR A 800 -5.72 -16.29 2.12
C TYR A 800 -4.97 -16.91 0.94
N GLY A 801 -4.29 -16.08 0.21
CA GLY A 801 -3.52 -16.48 -0.96
C GLY A 801 -2.95 -15.29 -1.69
N ILE A 802 -2.41 -15.53 -2.88
CA ILE A 802 -1.84 -14.48 -3.72
C ILE A 802 -2.95 -13.48 -4.10
N ASP A 803 -2.72 -12.21 -3.73
CA ASP A 803 -3.60 -11.12 -4.14
C ASP A 803 -3.33 -10.75 -5.60
N PRO A 804 -4.33 -10.81 -6.47
CA PRO A 804 -4.19 -10.43 -7.87
C PRO A 804 -3.83 -8.95 -8.08
N ASN A 805 -4.08 -8.08 -7.08
CA ASN A 805 -3.77 -6.66 -7.13
C ASN A 805 -2.37 -6.30 -6.61
N PHE A 806 -1.64 -7.25 -6.01
CA PHE A 806 -0.40 -7.00 -5.27
C PHE A 806 0.81 -7.79 -5.76
N GLY A 807 0.96 -8.00 -7.07
CA GLY A 807 2.19 -8.51 -7.65
C GLY A 807 2.69 -9.82 -7.01
N GLY A 808 1.76 -10.71 -6.64
CA GLY A 808 2.10 -12.03 -6.08
C GLY A 808 2.25 -12.08 -4.55
N ARG A 809 1.92 -11.03 -3.81
CA ARG A 809 1.90 -11.06 -2.34
C ARG A 809 0.64 -11.74 -1.81
N ALA A 810 0.77 -12.48 -0.73
CA ALA A 810 -0.37 -13.13 -0.09
C ALA A 810 -1.07 -12.18 0.89
N VAL A 811 -2.40 -12.17 0.85
CA VAL A 811 -3.29 -11.36 1.70
C VAL A 811 -4.38 -12.24 2.29
N ALA A 812 -4.90 -11.90 3.47
CA ALA A 812 -6.05 -12.55 4.08
C ALA A 812 -7.33 -11.78 3.77
N PHE A 813 -8.28 -12.43 3.09
CA PHE A 813 -9.63 -11.91 2.85
C PHE A 813 -10.60 -12.40 3.94
N SER A 814 -10.35 -11.98 5.18
CA SER A 814 -11.15 -12.40 6.33
C SER A 814 -12.61 -11.99 6.18
N LYS A 815 -13.55 -12.92 6.45
CA LYS A 815 -14.99 -12.64 6.36
C LYS A 815 -15.47 -11.59 7.35
N LEU A 816 -14.90 -11.57 8.56
CA LEU A 816 -15.28 -10.58 9.58
C LEU A 816 -14.06 -9.88 10.14
N ARG A 817 -14.05 -8.56 10.05
CA ARG A 817 -13.10 -7.68 10.72
C ARG A 817 -13.87 -6.62 11.51
N THR A 818 -13.54 -6.44 12.78
CA THR A 818 -14.22 -5.45 13.63
C THR A 818 -13.28 -4.83 14.63
N ASN A 819 -13.57 -3.60 15.00
CA ASN A 819 -12.97 -2.89 16.13
C ASN A 819 -14.06 -2.55 17.14
N LEU A 820 -13.90 -3.01 18.38
CA LEU A 820 -14.74 -2.61 19.50
C LEU A 820 -13.93 -1.72 20.42
N THR A 821 -14.34 -0.46 20.54
CA THR A 821 -13.73 0.53 21.44
C THR A 821 -14.62 0.73 22.66
N LEU A 822 -14.06 0.57 23.84
CA LEU A 822 -14.68 0.91 25.12
C LEU A 822 -13.87 2.03 25.76
N GLY A 823 -14.50 3.16 26.07
CA GLY A 823 -13.85 4.29 26.70
C GLY A 823 -14.64 4.79 27.91
N TYR A 824 -13.96 5.13 28.99
CA TYR A 824 -14.55 5.86 30.09
C TYR A 824 -13.66 7.05 30.44
N GLY A 825 -14.25 8.23 30.56
CA GLY A 825 -13.50 9.45 30.89
C GLY A 825 -14.28 10.41 31.76
N THR A 826 -13.52 11.20 32.50
CA THR A 826 -13.93 12.34 33.29
C THR A 826 -13.24 13.60 32.76
N ASP A 827 -13.46 14.74 33.37
CA ASP A 827 -12.74 15.98 33.03
C ASP A 827 -11.23 15.88 33.30
N ASP A 828 -10.78 15.01 34.24
CA ASP A 828 -9.40 14.93 34.66
C ASP A 828 -8.62 13.76 33.99
N TRP A 829 -9.33 12.71 33.56
CA TRP A 829 -8.67 11.52 33.01
C TRP A 829 -9.62 10.70 32.09
N ASN A 830 -9.04 9.93 31.20
CA ASN A 830 -9.76 8.90 30.45
C ASN A 830 -8.97 7.60 30.36
N VAL A 831 -9.69 6.49 30.15
CA VAL A 831 -9.13 5.20 29.80
C VAL A 831 -9.89 4.64 28.61
N SER A 832 -9.21 3.94 27.72
CA SER A 832 -9.83 3.22 26.60
C SER A 832 -9.19 1.87 26.37
N TRP A 833 -10.02 0.95 25.87
CA TRP A 833 -9.63 -0.35 25.38
C TRP A 833 -10.19 -0.53 23.95
N ILE A 834 -9.36 -1.05 23.05
CA ILE A 834 -9.76 -1.39 21.70
C ILE A 834 -9.49 -2.88 21.47
N GLY A 835 -10.54 -3.63 21.15
CA GLY A 835 -10.43 -5.02 20.72
C GLY A 835 -10.53 -5.09 19.19
N ARG A 836 -9.44 -5.44 18.51
CA ARG A 836 -9.40 -5.60 17.04
C ARG A 836 -9.54 -7.08 16.71
N PHE A 837 -10.65 -7.46 16.11
CA PHE A 837 -10.97 -8.85 15.74
C PHE A 837 -10.84 -9.07 14.24
N GLN A 838 -10.30 -10.23 13.89
CA GLN A 838 -10.22 -10.77 12.54
C GLN A 838 -10.59 -12.26 12.55
N SER A 839 -11.54 -12.68 11.71
CA SER A 839 -11.93 -14.09 11.59
C SER A 839 -10.82 -14.93 10.95
N ASN A 840 -10.89 -16.25 11.15
CA ASN A 840 -10.04 -17.23 10.48
C ASN A 840 -10.13 -17.12 8.96
N VAL A 841 -9.06 -17.56 8.28
CA VAL A 841 -8.99 -17.70 6.83
C VAL A 841 -8.39 -19.06 6.46
N GLU A 842 -8.87 -19.62 5.35
CA GLU A 842 -8.39 -20.87 4.78
C GLU A 842 -7.36 -20.61 3.67
N ASN A 843 -6.40 -21.50 3.51
CA ASN A 843 -5.42 -21.42 2.43
C ASN A 843 -6.09 -21.74 1.09
N MET A 844 -5.97 -20.88 0.09
CA MET A 844 -6.45 -21.16 -1.27
C MET A 844 -5.83 -22.43 -1.87
N GLN A 845 -4.63 -22.81 -1.41
CA GLN A 845 -3.89 -24.01 -1.81
C GLN A 845 -3.90 -25.08 -0.71
N ALA A 846 -4.99 -25.16 0.08
CA ALA A 846 -5.14 -26.18 1.11
C ALA A 846 -4.95 -27.59 0.52
N ALA A 847 -4.18 -28.41 1.20
CA ALA A 847 -3.92 -29.79 0.81
C ALA A 847 -3.82 -30.69 2.06
N PRO A 848 -4.11 -31.98 1.94
CA PRO A 848 -3.91 -32.92 3.05
C PRO A 848 -2.51 -32.81 3.66
N ASN A 849 -2.44 -32.78 4.97
CA ASN A 849 -1.19 -32.69 5.72
C ASN A 849 -0.38 -31.39 5.60
N LYS A 850 -1.00 -30.29 5.17
CA LYS A 850 -0.38 -28.96 5.32
C LYS A 850 -0.67 -28.38 6.71
N VAL A 851 0.35 -27.76 7.33
CA VAL A 851 0.24 -27.04 8.62
C VAL A 851 -0.52 -25.73 8.45
N SER A 852 -0.34 -25.07 7.32
CA SER A 852 -0.91 -23.76 6.99
C SER A 852 -2.20 -23.84 6.20
N ASN A 853 -3.04 -24.86 6.41
CA ASN A 853 -4.35 -24.96 5.72
C ASN A 853 -5.32 -23.88 6.16
N GLU A 854 -5.22 -23.42 7.41
CA GLU A 854 -6.03 -22.33 7.95
C GLU A 854 -5.27 -21.54 9.01
N THR A 855 -5.66 -20.30 9.23
CA THR A 855 -5.28 -19.51 10.39
C THR A 855 -6.43 -19.52 11.38
N GLY A 856 -6.15 -19.45 12.69
CA GLY A 856 -7.19 -19.21 13.69
C GLY A 856 -7.76 -17.78 13.62
N ALA A 857 -8.88 -17.54 14.31
CA ALA A 857 -9.33 -16.18 14.55
C ALA A 857 -8.36 -15.42 15.46
N TYR A 858 -8.20 -14.11 15.20
CA TYR A 858 -7.26 -13.23 15.91
C TYR A 858 -8.00 -12.12 16.61
N VAL A 859 -7.59 -11.83 17.85
CA VAL A 859 -8.00 -10.66 18.60
C VAL A 859 -6.74 -9.98 19.12
N TYR A 860 -6.58 -8.70 18.80
CA TYR A 860 -5.57 -7.85 19.41
C TYR A 860 -6.25 -6.94 20.43
N HIS A 861 -5.55 -6.63 21.50
CA HIS A 861 -6.04 -5.78 22.57
C HIS A 861 -5.10 -4.60 22.75
N ASP A 862 -5.63 -3.41 22.57
CA ASP A 862 -4.92 -2.16 22.76
C ASP A 862 -5.54 -1.42 23.95
N VAL A 863 -4.71 -0.83 24.80
CA VAL A 863 -5.15 -0.12 26.00
C VAL A 863 -4.42 1.21 26.12
N GLN A 864 -5.13 2.25 26.57
CA GLN A 864 -4.49 3.51 26.95
C GLN A 864 -5.20 4.21 28.08
N GLY A 865 -4.46 5.06 28.82
CA GLY A 865 -4.99 6.02 29.77
C GLY A 865 -4.37 7.39 29.56
N SER A 866 -5.19 8.44 29.67
CA SER A 866 -4.75 9.83 29.61
C SER A 866 -5.13 10.56 30.89
N TYR A 867 -4.24 11.44 31.32
CA TYR A 867 -4.45 12.35 32.45
C TYR A 867 -4.32 13.79 31.97
N PHE A 868 -5.32 14.61 32.30
CA PHE A 868 -5.40 16.01 31.94
C PHE A 868 -4.98 16.88 33.13
N TYR A 869 -4.00 17.72 32.92
CA TYR A 869 -3.50 18.61 33.94
C TYR A 869 -3.28 20.02 33.36
N ASP A 870 -4.21 20.90 33.62
CA ASP A 870 -4.24 22.24 33.03
C ASP A 870 -4.21 22.16 31.48
N ASN A 871 -3.20 22.75 30.86
CA ASN A 871 -3.00 22.72 29.41
C ASN A 871 -2.17 21.49 28.91
N LEU A 872 -1.85 20.53 29.79
CA LEU A 872 -1.06 19.35 29.49
C LEU A 872 -1.93 18.09 29.47
N THR A 873 -1.67 17.21 28.54
CA THR A 873 -2.21 15.86 28.49
C THR A 873 -1.08 14.85 28.50
N PHE A 874 -1.09 13.92 29.45
CA PHE A 874 -0.17 12.79 29.56
C PHE A 874 -0.91 11.52 29.20
N THR A 875 -0.41 10.78 28.22
CA THR A 875 -1.00 9.50 27.78
C THR A 875 0.03 8.38 27.91
N LEU A 876 -0.38 7.26 28.46
CA LEU A 876 0.36 6.00 28.43
C LEU A 876 -0.52 4.93 27.81
N GLY A 877 0.06 4.09 26.97
CA GLY A 877 -0.69 3.01 26.33
C GLY A 877 0.16 1.85 25.89
N ALA A 878 -0.54 0.79 25.48
CA ALA A 878 0.06 -0.38 24.87
C ALA A 878 -0.84 -0.90 23.76
N ARG A 879 -0.25 -1.21 22.61
CA ARG A 879 -0.91 -1.90 21.50
C ARG A 879 -0.50 -3.36 21.51
N ASN A 880 -1.42 -4.25 21.15
CA ASN A 880 -1.22 -5.69 21.22
C ASN A 880 -0.64 -6.11 22.59
N VAL A 881 -1.29 -5.65 23.68
CA VAL A 881 -0.77 -5.74 25.05
C VAL A 881 -0.45 -7.16 25.50
N PHE A 882 -1.07 -8.19 24.88
CA PHE A 882 -0.82 -9.60 25.15
C PHE A 882 0.24 -10.21 24.24
N ASP A 883 0.94 -9.41 23.45
CA ASP A 883 1.99 -9.84 22.51
C ASP A 883 1.56 -10.99 21.60
N LYS A 884 0.33 -10.89 21.05
CA LYS A 884 -0.20 -11.91 20.16
C LYS A 884 0.63 -11.98 18.90
N GLN A 885 1.35 -13.11 18.72
CA GLN A 885 2.19 -13.35 17.55
C GLN A 885 1.35 -13.68 16.29
N PRO A 886 1.81 -13.31 15.08
CA PRO A 886 1.09 -13.64 13.86
C PRO A 886 1.08 -15.15 13.59
N PRO A 887 0.09 -15.63 12.77
CA PRO A 887 0.04 -17.05 12.41
C PRO A 887 1.15 -17.39 11.42
N TYR A 888 1.59 -18.65 11.46
CA TYR A 888 2.39 -19.21 10.38
C TYR A 888 1.55 -19.36 9.11
N VAL A 889 2.08 -18.89 7.99
CA VAL A 889 1.50 -19.00 6.66
C VAL A 889 2.57 -19.47 5.69
N SER A 890 2.33 -20.58 4.98
CA SER A 890 3.21 -21.02 3.90
C SER A 890 3.08 -20.12 2.67
N ASN A 891 4.05 -20.18 1.78
CA ASN A 891 4.11 -19.43 0.52
C ASN A 891 4.29 -17.90 0.65
N ASN A 892 4.70 -17.42 1.82
CA ASN A 892 5.20 -16.07 1.95
C ASN A 892 6.72 -16.10 2.13
N ASN A 893 7.45 -15.79 1.07
CA ASN A 893 8.90 -15.86 1.01
C ASN A 893 9.61 -14.93 1.99
N ASP A 894 8.93 -13.90 2.50
CA ASP A 894 9.60 -12.86 3.27
C ASP A 894 9.68 -13.19 4.77
N MET A 895 8.62 -13.70 5.41
CA MET A 895 8.61 -13.79 6.87
C MET A 895 7.64 -14.83 7.50
N ASN A 896 7.24 -15.86 6.77
CA ASN A 896 6.34 -16.93 7.23
C ASN A 896 4.95 -16.47 7.73
N THR A 897 4.52 -15.27 7.38
CA THR A 897 3.19 -14.72 7.76
C THR A 897 2.71 -13.71 6.74
N LEU A 898 1.46 -13.23 6.89
CA LEU A 898 0.87 -12.18 6.04
C LEU A 898 1.08 -10.82 6.69
N ASN A 899 2.14 -10.14 6.30
CA ASN A 899 2.56 -8.86 6.89
C ASN A 899 1.58 -7.69 6.67
N SER A 900 0.72 -7.78 5.64
CA SER A 900 -0.35 -6.81 5.39
C SER A 900 -1.62 -7.07 6.21
N SER A 901 -1.75 -8.25 6.83
CA SER A 901 -2.97 -8.70 7.50
C SER A 901 -2.82 -8.91 9.01
N TYR A 902 -1.61 -9.17 9.47
CA TYR A 902 -1.32 -9.44 10.89
C TYR A 902 -0.25 -8.51 11.45
N ASP A 903 -0.32 -8.26 12.76
CA ASP A 903 0.69 -7.48 13.47
C ASP A 903 1.98 -8.30 13.60
N THR A 904 3.06 -7.81 12.99
CA THR A 904 4.36 -8.50 12.96
C THR A 904 5.36 -7.94 13.98
N ALA A 905 5.09 -6.77 14.53
CA ALA A 905 6.02 -6.12 15.46
C ALA A 905 5.88 -6.62 16.91
N GLY A 906 4.72 -7.22 17.25
CA GLY A 906 4.41 -7.64 18.62
C GLY A 906 3.83 -6.52 19.48
N ALA A 907 3.95 -6.63 20.80
CA ALA A 907 3.49 -5.62 21.74
C ALA A 907 4.29 -4.32 21.59
N TYR A 908 3.59 -3.16 21.61
CA TYR A 908 4.19 -1.83 21.64
C TYR A 908 3.70 -1.05 22.85
N PHE A 909 4.61 -0.46 23.61
CA PHE A 909 4.31 0.45 24.71
C PHE A 909 4.64 1.87 24.28
N TYR A 910 3.80 2.83 24.63
CA TYR A 910 4.03 4.22 24.27
C TYR A 910 3.69 5.22 25.37
N GLY A 911 4.40 6.34 25.33
CA GLY A 911 4.11 7.52 26.12
C GLY A 911 3.96 8.74 25.22
N ARG A 912 2.92 9.56 25.48
CA ARG A 912 2.68 10.80 24.76
C ARG A 912 2.41 11.94 25.73
N VAL A 913 2.97 13.09 25.40
CA VAL A 913 2.70 14.37 26.10
C VAL A 913 2.21 15.36 25.04
N SER A 914 1.07 15.98 25.29
CA SER A 914 0.55 17.07 24.47
C SER A 914 0.34 18.30 25.34
N ALA A 915 0.66 19.48 24.83
CA ALA A 915 0.45 20.78 25.47
C ALA A 915 -0.33 21.69 24.52
N LYS A 916 -1.37 22.36 25.02
CA LYS A 916 -2.19 23.29 24.25
C LYS A 916 -2.28 24.62 24.97
N PHE A 917 -1.86 25.72 24.31
CA PHE A 917 -1.80 27.09 24.85
C PHE A 917 -2.68 28.03 24.06
#